data_16531c180c4981d26d5b8148184e0749
#
_entry.id   16531c180c4981d26d5b8148184e0749
#
_cell.length_a   1.000
_cell.length_b   1.000
_cell.length_c   1.000
_cell.angle_alpha   90.00
_cell.angle_beta   90.00
_cell.angle_gamma   90.00
#
_symmetry.space_group_name_H-M   'P 1'
#
loop_
_entity.id
_entity.type
_entity.pdbx_description
1 polymer ?
#
loop_
_entity_poly.entity_id
_entity_poly.type
_entity_poly.pdbx_seq_one_letter_code
_entity_poly.pdbx_strand_id
1 'polypeptide(L)'
;MSDMMTCMPFGQLMDWVLQEKKGQDTVFGVHRPYTADPKNDMTIFTRNLETPVGPAAGPHTQLAQNIIASYYAGARFFELKTVQKMDGAELSACVNKPCILADDEGYNCEWSTELTVPDAMGEYIKAWFILHVIAKEFGLGAQDGFQFNISVGYDLAGIKGDKVNTFIDGMMEAKDTVIFQECRKWLLDNADKFQNFTREDIEAIPSNVCNSATISTLHGCPPQEIESIANYLLTEKHLNTFVKCNPTLLGYDFARKTMDEMGYDYMVFGDFHFRDDLQYEDAVPMLTRLMKLSEGLGLEFGVKITNTFPVDVTRNELPSEEMYMSGKALFPLSISLAAKLSAEFAGKLRISYSGGADYYNIDKIVGCGIWPVTMATTLLKTGGYQRFTQVADKVEGICPKKWERIDVDALKKLAADAITDGHHVKNIKPVPNRKSTKEVPLLDCFYAPCSEGCPIHQDIPQYVALTGEGKYKEALEVILEKNALPFITGTLCAHNCMTKCTRNFYEESVNIRGTKLTAAEHGYEQLIGEIKAGEPNGKKVAVIGGGPAGIAAAYFLAREGAAVTIFEKEEKAGGVIRYVIPGFRIGDDAIDKDISFIQKMGVEIRTNTEITSVADLKAQGYDAVILAIGAGKPGTLKLEKGETVNALKFLRDFKANDGKLNIGKNVVVIGGGNTAMDTARAAKRTEGVEHVYLVYRRTKRYMPAAEDELLEVLEEGVEFKELLSPVSLDGGRLLCKKMKLGQMDASGRAGVTETADVVEVPADTVIVAVGEKIDTDFYTANQIAVDERGKAKVNDKTLETSVSGVYVAGDGARGAATIVEGIRDAQLAVKDILGKEITRDAAVTGDVKDCFEKKGILKHSKEAKTEEERCLTCNKVCENCVDVCPNRANISIKVPGMAMNQVIHVDYMCNECGNCKSFCPYASAPYKDKFTLFANEKDMADSKNDGFVVLDKENKTCKVRFVGQITDCKADDPADKLYDGLKKLICAVIDDYGYLITK
;
A
#
# COMPACT_ATOMS: atom_id res chain seq x y z
N MET A 1 -7.89 5.73 29.94
CA MET A 1 -8.26 5.04 28.69
C MET A 1 -7.00 4.91 27.87
N SER A 2 -6.70 3.74 27.37
CA SER A 2 -5.48 3.44 26.62
C SER A 2 -5.38 4.13 25.23
N ASP A 3 -6.38 4.92 24.86
CA ASP A 3 -6.48 5.67 23.59
C ASP A 3 -6.10 7.15 23.73
N MET A 4 -5.59 7.55 24.89
CA MET A 4 -5.18 8.94 25.17
C MET A 4 -3.66 9.07 25.22
N MET A 5 -3.12 9.92 24.37
CA MET A 5 -1.68 10.21 24.35
C MET A 5 -1.26 10.96 25.62
N THR A 6 -0.10 10.59 26.15
CA THR A 6 0.56 11.27 27.28
C THR A 6 1.83 11.96 26.82
N CYS A 7 2.00 13.23 27.15
CA CYS A 7 3.17 14.01 26.82
C CYS A 7 4.40 13.53 27.60
N MET A 8 5.50 13.28 26.90
CA MET A 8 6.76 12.89 27.54
C MET A 8 7.47 14.10 28.17
N PRO A 9 8.10 13.96 29.33
CA PRO A 9 8.99 14.97 29.89
C PRO A 9 10.13 15.33 28.92
N PHE A 10 10.55 16.59 28.90
CA PHE A 10 11.62 17.06 28.01
C PHE A 10 12.91 16.25 28.15
N GLY A 11 13.32 15.94 29.39
CA GLY A 11 14.53 15.15 29.65
C GLY A 11 14.45 13.74 29.05
N GLN A 12 13.28 13.09 29.09
CA GLN A 12 13.09 11.78 28.49
C GLN A 12 13.16 11.84 26.96
N LEU A 13 12.57 12.86 26.34
CA LEU A 13 12.67 13.09 24.89
C LEU A 13 14.14 13.29 24.46
N MET A 14 14.88 14.13 25.17
CA MET A 14 16.29 14.36 24.87
C MET A 14 17.15 13.11 25.08
N ASP A 15 16.96 12.40 26.19
CA ASP A 15 17.66 11.14 26.43
C ASP A 15 17.36 10.11 25.35
N TRP A 16 16.12 10.03 24.88
CA TRP A 16 15.75 9.17 23.76
C TRP A 16 16.51 9.53 22.49
N VAL A 17 16.43 10.81 22.06
CA VAL A 17 17.11 11.29 20.85
C VAL A 17 18.61 11.00 20.88
N LEU A 18 19.28 11.30 22.01
CA LEU A 18 20.73 11.09 22.15
C LEU A 18 21.11 9.60 22.18
N GLN A 19 20.36 8.79 22.94
CA GLN A 19 20.67 7.35 23.09
C GLN A 19 20.38 6.57 21.80
N GLU A 20 19.25 6.84 21.15
CA GLU A 20 18.90 6.20 19.88
C GLU A 20 19.89 6.60 18.77
N LYS A 21 20.25 7.87 18.67
CA LYS A 21 21.27 8.33 17.71
C LYS A 21 22.62 7.64 17.94
N LYS A 22 23.05 7.52 19.19
CA LYS A 22 24.31 6.84 19.55
C LYS A 22 24.25 5.32 19.31
N GLY A 23 23.14 4.67 19.61
CA GLY A 23 23.02 3.20 19.59
C GLY A 23 22.60 2.63 18.25
N GLN A 24 21.77 3.35 17.49
CA GLN A 24 21.14 2.85 16.26
C GLN A 24 21.36 3.77 15.04
N ASP A 25 21.96 4.93 15.23
CA ASP A 25 22.11 6.00 14.22
C ASP A 25 20.78 6.49 13.63
N THR A 26 19.71 6.46 14.44
CA THR A 26 18.35 6.87 14.08
C THR A 26 17.83 7.92 15.07
N VAL A 27 16.76 8.61 14.70
CA VAL A 27 15.99 9.49 15.59
C VAL A 27 14.50 9.17 15.43
N PHE A 28 13.87 8.69 16.47
CA PHE A 28 12.49 8.16 16.46
C PHE A 28 12.24 7.18 15.31
N GLY A 29 13.20 6.28 15.04
CA GLY A 29 13.13 5.28 13.98
C GLY A 29 13.25 5.83 12.56
N VAL A 30 13.70 7.08 12.37
CA VAL A 30 14.09 7.64 11.07
C VAL A 30 15.55 7.31 10.80
N HIS A 31 15.82 6.56 9.74
CA HIS A 31 17.16 6.01 9.43
C HIS A 31 18.06 6.96 8.63
N ARG A 32 17.48 7.85 7.79
CA ARG A 32 18.25 8.78 6.97
C ARG A 32 18.01 10.20 7.40
N PRO A 33 19.04 10.88 7.96
CA PRO A 33 18.97 12.30 8.18
C PRO A 33 19.00 13.06 6.84
N TYR A 34 18.35 14.21 6.82
CA TYR A 34 18.54 15.22 5.77
C TYR A 34 19.47 16.32 6.31
N THR A 35 20.48 16.64 5.52
CA THR A 35 21.39 17.78 5.80
C THR A 35 21.10 18.87 4.77
N ALA A 36 20.71 20.05 5.23
CA ALA A 36 20.42 21.17 4.34
C ALA A 36 21.71 21.70 3.68
N ASP A 37 21.65 22.03 2.37
CA ASP A 37 22.73 22.79 1.74
C ASP A 37 22.75 24.21 2.32
N PRO A 38 23.91 24.71 2.82
CA PRO A 38 24.01 26.07 3.32
C PRO A 38 23.66 27.20 2.34
N LYS A 39 23.50 26.85 1.04
CA LYS A 39 23.04 27.79 0.01
C LYS A 39 21.52 27.96 0.00
N ASN A 40 20.77 27.07 0.65
CA ASN A 40 19.32 27.13 0.78
C ASN A 40 18.96 28.15 1.88
N ASP A 41 18.99 29.42 1.54
CA ASP A 41 18.74 30.57 2.42
C ASP A 41 17.44 31.31 2.01
N MET A 42 16.33 30.58 2.00
CA MET A 42 15.02 31.17 1.76
C MET A 42 14.56 31.99 2.97
N THR A 43 13.68 32.95 2.73
CA THR A 43 13.09 33.78 3.78
C THR A 43 11.56 33.74 3.73
N ILE A 44 10.95 33.38 4.88
CA ILE A 44 9.50 33.46 5.08
C ILE A 44 9.24 34.20 6.42
N PHE A 45 8.28 35.11 6.44
CA PHE A 45 7.91 35.85 7.65
C PHE A 45 9.14 36.56 8.30
N THR A 46 10.06 37.03 7.48
CA THR A 46 11.36 37.65 7.88
C THR A 46 12.34 36.69 8.55
N ARG A 47 12.12 35.37 8.47
CA ARG A 47 12.97 34.34 9.09
C ARG A 47 13.54 33.38 8.05
N ASN A 48 14.66 32.74 8.40
CA ASN A 48 15.29 31.74 7.56
C ASN A 48 14.45 30.47 7.40
N LEU A 49 14.56 29.84 6.24
CA LEU A 49 13.92 28.57 5.91
C LEU A 49 14.83 27.79 4.94
N GLU A 50 15.29 26.61 5.32
CA GLU A 50 16.21 25.83 4.50
C GLU A 50 15.50 24.98 3.44
N THR A 51 14.29 24.50 3.72
CA THR A 51 13.43 23.80 2.75
C THR A 51 11.99 24.29 2.85
N PRO A 52 11.26 24.38 1.71
CA PRO A 52 9.88 24.90 1.72
C PRO A 52 8.84 23.85 2.11
N VAL A 53 9.25 22.70 2.63
CA VAL A 53 8.39 21.53 2.86
C VAL A 53 8.31 21.17 4.34
N GLY A 54 7.19 20.55 4.72
CA GLY A 54 7.02 20.02 6.06
C GLY A 54 5.67 19.34 6.29
N PRO A 55 5.37 18.96 7.54
CA PRO A 55 4.10 18.34 7.89
C PRO A 55 2.97 19.38 7.95
N ALA A 56 1.79 19.01 7.45
CA ALA A 56 0.57 19.80 7.61
C ALA A 56 0.05 19.68 9.05
N ALA A 57 -0.83 20.61 9.45
CA ALA A 57 -1.57 20.55 10.71
C ALA A 57 -2.46 19.29 10.77
N GLY A 58 -1.88 18.20 11.20
CA GLY A 58 -2.45 16.86 11.17
C GLY A 58 -1.84 15.96 12.26
N PRO A 59 -1.97 14.64 12.13
CA PRO A 59 -1.47 13.70 13.13
C PRO A 59 0.06 13.79 13.36
N HIS A 60 0.80 14.31 12.38
CA HIS A 60 2.26 14.42 12.42
C HIS A 60 2.80 15.68 13.12
N THR A 61 1.96 16.49 13.74
CA THR A 61 2.35 17.73 14.41
C THR A 61 1.66 17.94 15.76
N GLN A 62 1.19 16.84 16.40
CA GLN A 62 0.59 16.92 17.74
C GLN A 62 1.63 16.80 18.86
N LEU A 63 2.58 15.88 18.72
CA LEU A 63 3.56 15.52 19.74
C LEU A 63 4.96 15.97 19.32
N ALA A 64 5.82 16.24 20.28
CA ALA A 64 7.19 16.69 20.03
C ALA A 64 7.98 15.69 19.17
N GLN A 65 7.87 14.39 19.45
CA GLN A 65 8.56 13.36 18.65
C GLN A 65 8.16 13.34 17.18
N ASN A 66 6.91 13.70 16.86
CA ASN A 66 6.43 13.78 15.49
C ASN A 66 7.15 14.87 14.70
N ILE A 67 7.28 16.05 15.32
CA ILE A 67 7.96 17.23 14.78
C ILE A 67 9.44 16.96 14.62
N ILE A 68 10.08 16.35 15.63
CA ILE A 68 11.50 15.99 15.62
C ILE A 68 11.81 14.98 14.51
N ALA A 69 11.00 13.93 14.38
CA ALA A 69 11.15 12.94 13.31
C ALA A 69 11.02 13.56 11.92
N SER A 70 10.06 14.50 11.75
CA SER A 70 9.90 15.25 10.50
C SER A 70 11.11 16.10 10.17
N TYR A 71 11.64 16.83 11.17
CA TYR A 71 12.83 17.68 11.01
C TYR A 71 14.05 16.85 10.60
N TYR A 72 14.28 15.75 11.30
CA TYR A 72 15.42 14.87 11.04
C TYR A 72 15.39 14.33 9.60
N ALA A 73 14.18 14.09 9.05
CA ALA A 73 13.97 13.62 7.68
C ALA A 73 14.00 14.73 6.61
N GLY A 74 14.04 16.04 6.98
CA GLY A 74 14.17 17.14 6.01
C GLY A 74 13.07 18.20 6.01
N ALA A 75 12.05 18.06 6.85
CA ALA A 75 11.05 19.10 7.03
C ALA A 75 11.68 20.34 7.70
N ARG A 76 11.29 21.53 7.21
CA ARG A 76 11.74 22.81 7.81
C ARG A 76 10.57 23.77 8.08
N PHE A 77 9.43 23.60 7.44
CA PHE A 77 8.22 24.38 7.71
C PHE A 77 7.16 23.50 8.38
N PHE A 78 6.80 23.82 9.61
CA PHE A 78 5.89 23.00 10.43
C PHE A 78 4.57 23.73 10.67
N GLU A 79 3.49 23.21 10.10
CA GLU A 79 2.16 23.67 10.43
C GLU A 79 1.65 22.85 11.62
N LEU A 80 1.64 23.45 12.79
CA LEU A 80 1.31 22.78 14.06
C LEU A 80 -0.16 22.39 14.10
N LYS A 81 -0.48 21.26 14.73
CA LYS A 81 -1.86 20.75 14.83
C LYS A 81 -2.77 21.84 15.40
N THR A 82 -3.94 21.98 14.81
CA THR A 82 -4.90 23.04 15.15
C THR A 82 -5.30 22.99 16.62
N VAL A 83 -5.25 24.16 17.26
CA VAL A 83 -5.73 24.40 18.62
C VAL A 83 -7.06 25.15 18.56
N GLN A 84 -8.00 24.76 19.43
CA GLN A 84 -9.31 25.40 19.52
C GLN A 84 -9.87 25.36 20.95
N LYS A 85 -11.06 25.89 21.15
CA LYS A 85 -11.75 25.95 22.45
C LYS A 85 -11.99 24.55 23.05
N MET A 86 -12.43 23.58 22.20
CA MET A 86 -12.60 22.19 22.59
C MET A 86 -11.25 21.47 22.50
N ASP A 87 -10.85 20.76 23.55
CA ASP A 87 -9.55 20.10 23.62
C ASP A 87 -9.54 18.85 24.50
N GLY A 88 -8.43 18.12 24.53
CA GLY A 88 -8.22 16.97 25.39
C GLY A 88 -9.33 15.91 25.26
N ALA A 89 -9.85 15.47 26.39
CA ALA A 89 -10.85 14.41 26.46
C ALA A 89 -12.19 14.79 25.78
N GLU A 90 -12.56 16.07 25.75
CA GLU A 90 -13.77 16.53 25.06
C GLU A 90 -13.68 16.29 23.56
N LEU A 91 -12.54 16.62 22.96
CA LEU A 91 -12.30 16.40 21.55
C LEU A 91 -12.15 14.91 21.24
N SER A 92 -11.37 14.19 22.04
CA SER A 92 -11.16 12.75 21.85
C SER A 92 -12.49 11.96 21.87
N ALA A 93 -13.44 12.37 22.68
CA ALA A 93 -14.77 11.76 22.72
C ALA A 93 -15.60 11.98 21.44
N CYS A 94 -15.27 13.00 20.63
CA CYS A 94 -15.93 13.29 19.37
C CYS A 94 -15.32 12.56 18.17
N VAL A 95 -14.14 11.95 18.34
CA VAL A 95 -13.42 11.27 17.27
C VAL A 95 -13.52 9.76 17.46
N ASN A 96 -14.37 9.14 16.66
CA ASN A 96 -14.51 7.68 16.68
C ASN A 96 -13.22 6.98 16.20
N LYS A 97 -12.80 5.93 16.89
CA LYS A 97 -11.58 5.17 16.59
C LYS A 97 -11.92 3.82 15.93
N PRO A 98 -11.18 3.36 14.92
CA PRO A 98 -10.06 4.04 14.26
C PRO A 98 -10.50 5.24 13.42
N CYS A 99 -9.66 6.27 13.33
CA CYS A 99 -10.03 7.53 12.66
C CYS A 99 -9.21 7.83 11.38
N ILE A 100 -8.28 6.97 11.00
CA ILE A 100 -7.44 7.12 9.79
C ILE A 100 -7.49 5.87 8.93
N LEU A 101 -7.73 6.05 7.63
CA LEU A 101 -7.63 5.04 6.57
C LEU A 101 -6.88 5.64 5.39
N ALA A 102 -5.61 5.25 5.17
CA ALA A 102 -4.72 5.89 4.20
C ALA A 102 -4.08 4.93 3.19
N ASP A 103 -4.57 3.71 3.05
CA ASP A 103 -3.96 2.66 2.21
C ASP A 103 -4.17 2.87 0.69
N ASP A 104 -5.22 3.55 0.28
CA ASP A 104 -5.51 3.92 -1.12
C ASP A 104 -5.69 5.45 -1.23
N GLU A 105 -6.93 5.97 -1.22
CA GLU A 105 -7.17 7.38 -0.88
C GLU A 105 -6.81 7.63 0.59
N GLY A 106 -6.66 8.88 0.98
CA GLY A 106 -6.54 9.24 2.38
C GLY A 106 -7.89 9.65 2.93
N TYR A 107 -8.35 8.99 3.99
CA TYR A 107 -9.54 9.36 4.75
C TYR A 107 -9.21 9.53 6.21
N ASN A 108 -9.81 10.50 6.85
CA ASN A 108 -9.70 10.71 8.29
C ASN A 108 -10.95 11.34 8.88
N CYS A 109 -11.10 11.26 10.21
CA CYS A 109 -12.15 11.92 10.98
C CYS A 109 -11.57 12.85 12.06
N GLU A 110 -10.27 13.16 12.02
CA GLU A 110 -9.62 14.04 13.00
C GLU A 110 -9.85 15.51 12.66
N TRP A 111 -10.03 16.34 13.69
CA TRP A 111 -10.22 17.79 13.54
C TRP A 111 -9.03 18.58 14.08
N SER A 112 -8.89 18.64 15.41
CA SER A 112 -7.91 19.43 16.15
C SER A 112 -7.00 18.53 16.96
N THR A 113 -6.13 19.12 17.79
CA THR A 113 -5.31 18.34 18.71
C THR A 113 -6.15 17.63 19.76
N GLU A 114 -5.84 16.35 20.01
CA GLU A 114 -6.44 15.57 21.10
C GLU A 114 -5.76 15.84 22.47
N LEU A 115 -4.68 16.63 22.47
CA LEU A 115 -4.06 17.14 23.71
C LEU A 115 -4.86 18.29 24.28
N THR A 116 -4.69 18.57 25.57
CA THR A 116 -5.13 19.86 26.11
C THR A 116 -4.32 21.00 25.48
N VAL A 117 -4.89 22.21 25.42
CA VAL A 117 -4.18 23.35 24.81
C VAL A 117 -2.86 23.64 25.51
N PRO A 118 -2.75 23.61 26.87
CA PRO A 118 -1.46 23.73 27.54
C PRO A 118 -0.46 22.63 27.21
N ASP A 119 -0.91 21.37 27.09
CA ASP A 119 -0.04 20.24 26.71
C ASP A 119 0.47 20.42 25.28
N ALA A 120 -0.40 20.80 24.33
CA ALA A 120 -0.03 21.07 22.95
C ALA A 120 1.04 22.19 22.88
N MET A 121 0.88 23.29 23.61
CA MET A 121 1.88 24.33 23.73
C MET A 121 3.20 23.76 24.27
N GLY A 122 3.12 22.91 25.29
CA GLY A 122 4.28 22.25 25.87
C GLY A 122 5.02 21.37 24.86
N GLU A 123 4.31 20.57 24.07
CA GLU A 123 4.89 19.73 23.04
C GLU A 123 5.60 20.57 21.96
N TYR A 124 5.02 21.67 21.53
CA TYR A 124 5.61 22.55 20.52
C TYR A 124 6.86 23.27 21.03
N ILE A 125 6.86 23.74 22.27
CA ILE A 125 8.04 24.36 22.88
C ILE A 125 9.15 23.33 23.11
N LYS A 126 8.84 22.11 23.57
CA LYS A 126 9.82 21.02 23.68
C LYS A 126 10.44 20.70 22.32
N ALA A 127 9.63 20.56 21.28
CA ALA A 127 10.12 20.34 19.92
C ALA A 127 11.04 21.50 19.48
N TRP A 128 10.63 22.76 19.71
CA TRP A 128 11.44 23.94 19.38
C TRP A 128 12.87 23.84 19.94
N PHE A 129 13.01 23.55 21.23
CA PHE A 129 14.31 23.37 21.85
C PHE A 129 15.10 22.22 21.23
N ILE A 130 14.47 21.07 21.03
CA ILE A 130 15.15 19.88 20.51
C ILE A 130 15.62 20.10 19.06
N LEU A 131 14.83 20.80 18.23
CA LEU A 131 15.23 21.11 16.86
C LEU A 131 16.48 22.00 16.83
N HIS A 132 16.55 23.03 17.68
CA HIS A 132 17.76 23.86 17.82
C HIS A 132 18.99 23.05 18.24
N VAL A 133 18.81 22.09 19.16
CA VAL A 133 19.87 21.19 19.59
C VAL A 133 20.35 20.30 18.45
N ILE A 134 19.44 19.53 17.83
CA ILE A 134 19.84 18.52 16.84
C ILE A 134 20.30 19.13 15.52
N ALA A 135 19.86 20.34 15.18
CA ALA A 135 20.36 21.09 14.02
C ALA A 135 21.88 21.22 14.09
N LYS A 136 22.41 21.68 15.22
CA LYS A 136 23.82 21.89 15.42
C LYS A 136 24.56 20.66 15.91
N GLU A 137 24.02 19.93 16.90
CA GLU A 137 24.68 18.76 17.48
C GLU A 137 24.92 17.67 16.42
N PHE A 138 23.97 17.46 15.53
CA PHE A 138 24.07 16.46 14.45
C PHE A 138 24.47 17.03 13.08
N GLY A 139 24.67 18.36 12.99
CA GLY A 139 25.10 19.01 11.75
C GLY A 139 24.07 18.97 10.63
N LEU A 140 22.77 19.09 10.96
CA LEU A 140 21.66 18.93 10.01
C LEU A 140 21.30 20.23 9.26
N GLY A 141 21.80 21.38 9.72
CA GLY A 141 21.51 22.70 9.14
C GLY A 141 21.74 23.83 10.14
N ALA A 142 21.28 25.03 9.78
CA ALA A 142 21.33 26.19 10.66
C ALA A 142 20.32 26.04 11.82
N GLN A 143 20.70 26.55 13.00
CA GLN A 143 19.82 26.49 14.17
C GLN A 143 18.50 27.26 13.96
N ASP A 144 18.49 28.28 13.12
CA ASP A 144 17.32 29.09 12.75
C ASP A 144 16.73 28.77 11.37
N GLY A 145 17.15 27.65 10.76
CA GLY A 145 16.78 27.24 9.39
C GLY A 145 15.38 26.64 9.24
N PHE A 146 14.53 26.71 10.26
CA PHE A 146 13.18 26.14 10.26
C PHE A 146 12.15 27.10 10.88
N GLN A 147 10.88 26.89 10.54
CA GLN A 147 9.79 27.73 11.02
C GLN A 147 8.60 26.94 11.52
N PHE A 148 8.03 27.38 12.64
CA PHE A 148 6.74 26.96 13.15
C PHE A 148 5.65 27.93 12.71
N ASN A 149 4.50 27.41 12.34
CA ASN A 149 3.29 28.14 12.02
C ASN A 149 2.15 27.55 12.84
N ILE A 150 1.58 28.32 13.78
CA ILE A 150 0.44 27.84 14.58
C ILE A 150 -0.81 27.74 13.74
N SER A 151 -1.68 26.78 14.04
CA SER A 151 -3.01 26.69 13.47
C SER A 151 -4.04 26.87 14.57
N VAL A 152 -4.97 27.81 14.37
CA VAL A 152 -6.04 28.13 15.31
C VAL A 152 -7.38 28.06 14.62
N GLY A 153 -8.39 27.57 15.32
CA GLY A 153 -9.72 27.36 14.75
C GLY A 153 -10.82 27.74 15.73
N TYR A 154 -12.07 27.53 15.32
CA TYR A 154 -13.31 27.84 16.00
C TYR A 154 -13.85 29.23 15.65
N ASP A 155 -14.52 29.94 16.57
CA ASP A 155 -15.04 31.30 16.41
C ASP A 155 -14.10 32.36 17.06
N LEU A 156 -14.31 33.62 16.75
CA LEU A 156 -13.52 34.72 17.29
C LEU A 156 -13.55 34.77 18.81
N ALA A 157 -14.73 34.54 19.42
CA ALA A 157 -14.92 34.54 20.87
C ALA A 157 -14.09 33.40 21.51
N GLY A 158 -14.05 32.23 20.90
CA GLY A 158 -13.22 31.12 21.36
C GLY A 158 -11.73 31.39 21.22
N ILE A 159 -11.31 32.00 20.11
CA ILE A 159 -9.90 32.37 19.89
C ILE A 159 -9.45 33.47 20.85
N LYS A 160 -10.30 34.45 21.13
CA LYS A 160 -10.04 35.49 22.15
C LYS A 160 -10.18 35.00 23.59
N GLY A 161 -10.77 33.82 23.79
CA GLY A 161 -10.91 33.24 25.14
C GLY A 161 -9.55 32.92 25.77
N ASP A 162 -9.44 32.96 27.08
CA ASP A 162 -8.22 32.84 27.86
C ASP A 162 -7.35 31.63 27.41
N LYS A 163 -7.98 30.50 27.16
CA LYS A 163 -7.29 29.26 26.79
C LYS A 163 -6.47 29.41 25.48
N VAL A 164 -7.14 29.80 24.40
CA VAL A 164 -6.49 29.92 23.07
C VAL A 164 -5.64 31.17 22.98
N ASN A 165 -6.09 32.25 23.60
CA ASN A 165 -5.31 33.50 23.65
C ASN A 165 -3.99 33.33 24.41
N THR A 166 -3.98 32.63 25.55
CA THR A 166 -2.75 32.31 26.29
C THR A 166 -1.80 31.43 25.46
N PHE A 167 -2.34 30.48 24.68
CA PHE A 167 -1.55 29.69 23.75
C PHE A 167 -0.90 30.57 22.68
N ILE A 168 -1.65 31.46 22.04
CA ILE A 168 -1.08 32.37 21.01
C ILE A 168 0.04 33.22 21.62
N ASP A 169 -0.20 33.85 22.75
CA ASP A 169 0.75 34.71 23.43
C ASP A 169 2.00 33.94 23.90
N GLY A 170 1.80 32.73 24.44
CA GLY A 170 2.90 31.85 24.84
C GLY A 170 3.75 31.33 23.68
N MET A 171 3.16 31.13 22.48
CA MET A 171 3.91 30.78 21.29
C MET A 171 4.64 31.98 20.67
N MET A 172 4.11 33.18 20.83
CA MET A 172 4.76 34.41 20.40
C MET A 172 5.92 34.83 21.33
N GLU A 173 5.78 34.61 22.63
CA GLU A 173 6.79 34.89 23.63
C GLU A 173 6.74 33.85 24.76
N ALA A 174 7.52 32.80 24.60
CA ALA A 174 7.51 31.64 25.47
C ALA A 174 8.36 31.80 26.74
N LYS A 175 9.18 32.87 26.84
CA LYS A 175 10.22 33.03 27.88
C LYS A 175 9.69 32.80 29.31
N ASP A 176 8.50 33.28 29.61
CA ASP A 176 7.92 33.20 30.96
C ASP A 176 7.04 31.95 31.18
N THR A 177 6.92 31.09 30.18
CA THR A 177 6.22 29.83 30.34
C THR A 177 7.06 28.83 31.15
N VAL A 178 6.36 28.02 31.97
CA VAL A 178 7.01 26.99 32.81
C VAL A 178 7.83 26.05 31.96
N ILE A 179 7.27 25.58 30.85
CA ILE A 179 7.91 24.58 29.97
C ILE A 179 9.19 25.15 29.30
N PHE A 180 9.20 26.41 28.88
CA PHE A 180 10.39 27.02 28.30
C PHE A 180 11.53 27.06 29.32
N GLN A 181 11.23 27.43 30.57
CA GLN A 181 12.22 27.48 31.65
C GLN A 181 12.69 26.05 32.03
N GLU A 182 11.81 25.07 32.04
CA GLU A 182 12.17 23.69 32.29
C GLU A 182 13.10 23.13 31.21
N CYS A 183 12.79 23.32 29.92
CA CYS A 183 13.64 22.91 28.82
C CYS A 183 15.04 23.55 28.88
N ARG A 184 15.07 24.87 29.07
CA ARG A 184 16.33 25.63 29.18
C ARG A 184 17.17 25.16 30.36
N LYS A 185 16.54 25.00 31.52
CA LYS A 185 17.20 24.51 32.73
C LYS A 185 17.80 23.13 32.53
N TRP A 186 17.03 22.21 31.98
CA TRP A 186 17.47 20.83 31.72
C TRP A 186 18.71 20.83 30.81
N LEU A 187 18.70 21.61 29.72
CA LEU A 187 19.84 21.72 28.81
C LEU A 187 21.09 22.28 29.51
N LEU A 188 20.94 23.34 30.32
CA LEU A 188 22.03 23.90 31.08
C LEU A 188 22.61 22.94 32.12
N ASP A 189 21.74 22.18 32.78
CA ASP A 189 22.15 21.19 33.80
C ASP A 189 22.83 19.96 33.15
N ASN A 190 22.58 19.69 31.85
CA ASN A 190 23.11 18.55 31.09
C ASN A 190 23.98 18.96 29.90
N ALA A 191 24.57 20.16 29.93
CA ALA A 191 25.35 20.69 28.79
C ALA A 191 26.57 19.82 28.43
N ASP A 192 27.08 19.03 29.36
CA ASP A 192 28.15 18.08 29.17
C ASP A 192 27.78 16.84 28.31
N LYS A 193 26.53 16.62 28.07
CA LYS A 193 26.05 15.54 27.16
C LYS A 193 26.25 15.86 25.68
N PHE A 194 26.47 17.14 25.34
CA PHE A 194 26.57 17.60 23.95
C PHE A 194 28.05 17.82 23.55
N GLN A 195 28.36 17.53 22.29
CA GLN A 195 29.72 17.72 21.73
C GLN A 195 29.85 19.03 20.95
N ASN A 196 28.83 19.39 20.21
CA ASN A 196 28.82 20.55 19.31
C ASN A 196 27.88 21.67 19.76
N PHE A 197 26.95 21.39 20.67
CA PHE A 197 25.96 22.35 21.17
C PHE A 197 26.40 22.92 22.53
N THR A 198 26.69 24.22 22.60
CA THR A 198 27.33 24.87 23.75
C THR A 198 26.32 25.55 24.69
N ARG A 199 26.80 26.03 25.84
CA ARG A 199 25.97 26.84 26.75
C ARG A 199 25.52 28.16 26.12
N GLU A 200 26.36 28.78 25.31
CA GLU A 200 26.04 30.00 24.56
C GLU A 200 24.89 29.72 23.55
N ASP A 201 24.93 28.58 22.91
CA ASP A 201 23.82 28.14 22.00
C ASP A 201 22.50 27.96 22.77
N ILE A 202 22.54 27.35 23.96
CA ILE A 202 21.34 27.19 24.81
C ILE A 202 20.75 28.56 25.18
N GLU A 203 21.60 29.52 25.54
CA GLU A 203 21.16 30.86 25.90
C GLU A 203 20.62 31.64 24.70
N ALA A 204 21.12 31.36 23.50
CA ALA A 204 20.70 31.97 22.24
C ALA A 204 19.37 31.44 21.68
N ILE A 205 18.79 30.33 22.20
CA ILE A 205 17.51 29.83 21.72
C ILE A 205 16.44 30.90 21.87
N PRO A 206 15.76 31.31 20.74
CA PRO A 206 14.79 32.39 20.79
C PRO A 206 13.52 31.99 21.59
N SER A 207 12.99 32.93 22.37
CA SER A 207 11.71 32.76 23.07
C SER A 207 10.51 33.02 22.17
N ASN A 208 10.69 33.70 21.06
CA ASN A 208 9.65 33.83 20.02
C ASN A 208 9.62 32.55 19.16
N VAL A 209 8.77 31.59 19.55
CA VAL A 209 8.63 30.28 18.89
C VAL A 209 7.93 30.43 17.55
N CYS A 210 6.94 31.30 17.45
CA CYS A 210 6.15 31.47 16.24
C CYS A 210 5.74 32.93 16.01
N ASN A 211 5.78 33.39 14.72
CA ASN A 211 5.32 34.71 14.29
C ASN A 211 4.26 34.65 13.19
N SER A 212 3.64 33.50 13.01
CA SER A 212 2.63 33.29 11.98
C SER A 212 1.53 32.34 12.42
N ALA A 213 0.34 32.49 11.81
CA ALA A 213 -0.81 31.65 12.11
C ALA A 213 -1.60 31.27 10.84
N THR A 214 -2.17 30.08 10.85
CA THR A 214 -3.20 29.65 9.89
C THR A 214 -4.54 29.60 10.59
N ILE A 215 -5.55 30.24 10.01
CA ILE A 215 -6.94 30.18 10.46
C ILE A 215 -7.56 28.93 9.83
N SER A 216 -7.97 27.99 10.68
CA SER A 216 -8.64 26.75 10.28
C SER A 216 -10.04 26.72 10.87
N THR A 217 -10.99 27.33 10.15
CA THR A 217 -12.39 27.36 10.54
C THR A 217 -13.11 26.06 10.22
N LEU A 218 -14.19 25.79 10.93
CA LEU A 218 -15.11 24.70 10.63
C LEU A 218 -15.86 24.97 9.32
N HIS A 219 -16.42 23.93 8.72
CA HIS A 219 -17.38 24.06 7.64
C HIS A 219 -18.58 24.91 8.11
N GLY A 220 -19.11 25.76 7.25
CA GLY A 220 -20.21 26.66 7.56
C GLY A 220 -19.84 27.93 8.34
N CYS A 221 -18.55 28.25 8.51
CA CYS A 221 -18.13 29.50 9.16
C CYS A 221 -18.44 30.71 8.28
N PRO A 222 -19.19 31.71 8.77
CA PRO A 222 -19.56 32.89 7.97
C PRO A 222 -18.33 33.70 7.52
N PRO A 223 -18.36 34.36 6.31
CA PRO A 223 -17.26 35.18 5.82
C PRO A 223 -16.82 36.26 6.78
N GLN A 224 -17.80 36.93 7.43
CA GLN A 224 -17.57 38.01 8.39
C GLN A 224 -16.81 37.53 9.64
N GLU A 225 -17.05 36.31 10.07
CA GLU A 225 -16.35 35.69 11.18
C GLU A 225 -14.92 35.38 10.81
N ILE A 226 -14.68 34.79 9.64
CA ILE A 226 -13.34 34.51 9.12
C ILE A 226 -12.52 35.80 8.99
N GLU A 227 -13.13 36.88 8.44
CA GLU A 227 -12.50 38.18 8.33
C GLU A 227 -12.18 38.78 9.70
N SER A 228 -13.09 38.65 10.66
CA SER A 228 -12.90 39.17 12.03
C SER A 228 -11.76 38.47 12.77
N ILE A 229 -11.61 37.15 12.58
CA ILE A 229 -10.50 36.37 13.11
C ILE A 229 -9.19 36.82 12.48
N ALA A 230 -9.16 36.95 11.13
CA ALA A 230 -7.98 37.40 10.42
C ALA A 230 -7.55 38.82 10.84
N ASN A 231 -8.50 39.73 10.97
CA ASN A 231 -8.26 41.09 11.48
C ASN A 231 -7.65 41.05 12.88
N TYR A 232 -8.19 40.24 13.80
CA TYR A 232 -7.64 40.07 15.15
C TYR A 232 -6.19 39.62 15.13
N LEU A 233 -5.85 38.59 14.37
CA LEU A 233 -4.50 38.06 14.29
C LEU A 233 -3.52 39.08 13.67
N LEU A 234 -3.93 39.79 12.64
CA LEU A 234 -3.11 40.83 11.96
C LEU A 234 -2.93 42.08 12.81
N THR A 235 -4.02 42.61 13.39
CA THR A 235 -3.99 43.94 14.05
C THR A 235 -3.66 43.88 15.52
N GLU A 236 -4.22 42.93 16.28
CA GLU A 236 -4.01 42.83 17.73
C GLU A 236 -2.81 41.92 18.08
N LYS A 237 -2.60 40.84 17.30
CA LYS A 237 -1.51 39.90 17.56
C LYS A 237 -0.26 40.14 16.67
N HIS A 238 -0.36 40.93 15.63
CA HIS A 238 0.73 41.19 14.67
C HIS A 238 1.37 39.92 14.09
N LEU A 239 0.53 38.90 13.78
CA LEU A 239 0.96 37.65 13.19
C LEU A 239 0.79 37.66 11.67
N ASN A 240 1.78 37.16 10.94
CA ASN A 240 1.63 36.79 9.55
C ASN A 240 0.53 35.74 9.44
N THR A 241 -0.43 35.92 8.54
CA THR A 241 -1.68 35.15 8.63
C THR A 241 -2.05 34.49 7.31
N PHE A 242 -2.37 33.18 7.36
CA PHE A 242 -3.00 32.47 6.27
C PHE A 242 -4.45 32.12 6.62
N VAL A 243 -5.35 32.26 5.64
CA VAL A 243 -6.73 31.77 5.74
C VAL A 243 -6.84 30.44 5.01
N LYS A 244 -7.23 29.39 5.71
CA LYS A 244 -7.40 28.07 5.11
C LYS A 244 -8.72 28.00 4.37
N CYS A 245 -8.63 27.65 3.08
CA CYS A 245 -9.76 27.57 2.17
C CYS A 245 -10.22 26.12 1.99
N ASN A 246 -11.53 25.93 1.84
CA ASN A 246 -12.13 24.62 1.58
C ASN A 246 -12.20 24.38 0.05
N PRO A 247 -12.09 23.12 -0.43
CA PRO A 247 -12.29 22.80 -1.85
C PRO A 247 -13.69 23.16 -2.37
N THR A 248 -14.66 23.31 -1.46
CA THR A 248 -16.04 23.73 -1.74
C THR A 248 -16.15 25.09 -2.46
N LEU A 249 -15.14 25.95 -2.36
CA LEU A 249 -15.03 27.22 -3.13
C LEU A 249 -15.02 27.03 -4.67
N LEU A 250 -14.80 25.81 -5.16
CA LEU A 250 -14.90 25.49 -6.59
C LEU A 250 -16.36 25.38 -7.09
N GLY A 251 -17.31 25.15 -6.16
CA GLY A 251 -18.70 24.84 -6.46
C GLY A 251 -18.96 23.36 -6.67
N TYR A 252 -20.17 22.92 -6.35
CA TYR A 252 -20.59 21.50 -6.38
C TYR A 252 -20.43 20.85 -7.76
N ASP A 253 -20.93 21.52 -8.82
CA ASP A 253 -20.92 20.98 -10.18
C ASP A 253 -19.50 20.72 -10.68
N PHE A 254 -18.55 21.62 -10.40
CA PHE A 254 -17.14 21.44 -10.75
C PHE A 254 -16.54 20.25 -10.00
N ALA A 255 -16.76 20.17 -8.68
CA ALA A 255 -16.22 19.10 -7.86
C ALA A 255 -16.79 17.74 -8.29
N ARG A 256 -18.10 17.63 -8.49
CA ARG A 256 -18.76 16.37 -8.90
C ARG A 256 -18.25 15.92 -10.28
N LYS A 257 -18.24 16.84 -11.26
CA LYS A 257 -17.74 16.54 -12.60
C LYS A 257 -16.29 16.05 -12.57
N THR A 258 -15.41 16.74 -11.85
CA THR A 258 -14.00 16.39 -11.77
C THR A 258 -13.82 15.00 -11.13
N MET A 259 -14.52 14.72 -10.03
CA MET A 259 -14.43 13.42 -9.36
C MET A 259 -14.94 12.28 -10.25
N ASP A 260 -16.03 12.50 -11.00
CA ASP A 260 -16.59 11.51 -11.93
C ASP A 260 -15.63 11.23 -13.09
N GLU A 261 -15.08 12.27 -13.72
CA GLU A 261 -14.12 12.15 -14.83
C GLU A 261 -12.84 11.42 -14.41
N MET A 262 -12.43 11.57 -13.17
CA MET A 262 -11.27 10.87 -12.59
C MET A 262 -11.56 9.44 -12.11
N GLY A 263 -12.81 8.94 -12.22
CA GLY A 263 -13.20 7.59 -11.81
C GLY A 263 -13.54 7.44 -10.31
N TYR A 264 -13.78 8.54 -9.59
CA TYR A 264 -14.26 8.55 -8.20
C TYR A 264 -15.79 8.72 -8.12
N ASP A 265 -16.52 8.25 -9.12
CA ASP A 265 -17.98 8.28 -9.22
C ASP A 265 -18.70 7.56 -8.07
N TYR A 266 -18.02 6.66 -7.38
CA TYR A 266 -18.51 5.95 -6.21
C TYR A 266 -18.49 6.78 -4.91
N MET A 267 -17.78 7.92 -4.88
CA MET A 267 -17.76 8.82 -3.72
C MET A 267 -19.06 9.61 -3.64
N VAL A 268 -19.70 9.54 -2.50
CA VAL A 268 -20.95 10.27 -2.23
C VAL A 268 -20.64 11.52 -1.41
N PHE A 269 -21.15 12.65 -1.83
CA PHE A 269 -21.14 13.90 -1.11
C PHE A 269 -22.31 14.79 -1.56
N GLY A 270 -22.94 15.45 -0.61
CA GLY A 270 -24.07 16.35 -0.88
C GLY A 270 -23.62 17.77 -1.23
N ASP A 271 -24.58 18.61 -1.62
CA ASP A 271 -24.35 20.02 -1.96
C ASP A 271 -24.38 20.97 -0.73
N PHE A 272 -24.77 20.45 0.45
CA PHE A 272 -24.99 21.28 1.63
C PHE A 272 -23.70 21.97 2.11
N HIS A 273 -22.58 21.28 2.13
CA HIS A 273 -21.28 21.89 2.47
C HIS A 273 -20.92 23.01 1.50
N PHE A 274 -21.22 22.84 0.21
CA PHE A 274 -20.95 23.86 -0.80
C PHE A 274 -21.82 25.12 -0.64
N ARG A 275 -23.04 24.99 -0.08
CA ARG A 275 -23.92 26.14 0.18
C ARG A 275 -23.61 26.84 1.49
N ASP A 276 -23.19 26.06 2.50
CA ASP A 276 -22.99 26.56 3.85
C ASP A 276 -21.58 27.14 4.06
N ASP A 277 -20.57 26.65 3.31
CA ASP A 277 -19.19 27.15 3.36
C ASP A 277 -19.05 28.53 2.72
N LEU A 278 -17.88 29.15 2.96
CA LEU A 278 -17.49 30.42 2.33
C LEU A 278 -17.70 30.35 0.80
N GLN A 279 -18.48 31.28 0.26
CA GLN A 279 -18.73 31.42 -1.18
C GLN A 279 -17.62 32.18 -1.87
N TYR A 280 -17.36 31.87 -3.16
CA TYR A 280 -16.30 32.52 -3.92
C TYR A 280 -16.49 34.03 -4.06
N GLU A 281 -17.74 34.47 -4.26
CA GLU A 281 -18.12 35.86 -4.38
C GLU A 281 -17.87 36.66 -3.10
N ASP A 282 -17.94 36.03 -1.92
CA ASP A 282 -17.62 36.63 -0.64
C ASP A 282 -16.13 36.54 -0.33
N ALA A 283 -15.47 35.47 -0.73
CA ALA A 283 -14.05 35.24 -0.48
C ALA A 283 -13.16 36.28 -1.16
N VAL A 284 -13.41 36.61 -2.43
CA VAL A 284 -12.57 37.54 -3.20
C VAL A 284 -12.53 38.96 -2.60
N PRO A 285 -13.68 39.59 -2.26
CA PRO A 285 -13.65 40.90 -1.60
C PRO A 285 -13.02 40.86 -0.20
N MET A 286 -13.26 39.79 0.58
CA MET A 286 -12.68 39.59 1.91
C MET A 286 -11.15 39.50 1.81
N LEU A 287 -10.63 38.63 0.95
CA LEU A 287 -9.20 38.46 0.75
C LEU A 287 -8.52 39.74 0.26
N THR A 288 -9.21 40.51 -0.63
CA THR A 288 -8.72 41.80 -1.10
C THR A 288 -8.53 42.80 0.04
N ARG A 289 -9.50 42.89 0.97
CA ARG A 289 -9.39 43.77 2.14
C ARG A 289 -8.26 43.34 3.08
N LEU A 290 -8.14 42.02 3.34
CA LEU A 290 -7.10 41.47 4.23
C LEU A 290 -5.69 41.63 3.65
N MET A 291 -5.51 41.45 2.34
CA MET A 291 -4.24 41.74 1.65
C MET A 291 -3.82 43.23 1.84
N LYS A 292 -4.76 44.14 1.63
CA LYS A 292 -4.48 45.57 1.80
C LYS A 292 -4.15 45.93 3.26
N LEU A 293 -4.87 45.30 4.20
CA LEU A 293 -4.61 45.52 5.65
C LEU A 293 -3.22 45.01 6.04
N SER A 294 -2.86 43.80 5.64
CA SER A 294 -1.57 43.21 5.97
C SER A 294 -0.40 44.01 5.37
N GLU A 295 -0.54 44.48 4.13
CA GLU A 295 0.43 45.35 3.48
C GLU A 295 0.66 46.63 4.28
N GLY A 296 -0.43 47.28 4.78
CA GLY A 296 -0.35 48.44 5.65
C GLY A 296 0.30 48.20 7.00
N LEU A 297 0.30 46.96 7.50
CA LEU A 297 0.95 46.53 8.75
C LEU A 297 2.38 46.00 8.55
N GLY A 298 2.81 45.83 7.31
CA GLY A 298 4.11 45.21 7.02
C GLY A 298 4.17 43.72 7.31
N LEU A 299 3.01 43.05 7.31
CA LEU A 299 2.88 41.62 7.54
C LEU A 299 2.62 40.86 6.25
N GLU A 300 2.99 39.58 6.20
CA GLU A 300 2.63 38.70 5.10
C GLU A 300 1.24 38.11 5.32
N PHE A 301 0.44 38.10 4.24
CA PHE A 301 -0.90 37.52 4.24
C PHE A 301 -1.07 36.60 3.02
N GLY A 302 -1.84 35.54 3.19
CA GLY A 302 -2.18 34.65 2.10
C GLY A 302 -3.28 33.66 2.44
N VAL A 303 -3.41 32.65 1.59
CA VAL A 303 -4.35 31.56 1.80
C VAL A 303 -3.61 30.22 1.96
N LYS A 304 -4.19 29.33 2.73
CA LYS A 304 -3.81 27.93 2.80
C LYS A 304 -4.78 27.10 1.96
N ILE A 305 -4.29 26.38 1.00
CA ILE A 305 -5.07 25.52 0.08
C ILE A 305 -4.61 24.07 0.25
N THR A 306 -5.49 23.10 0.67
CA THR A 306 -6.87 23.25 1.14
C THR A 306 -7.06 22.55 2.48
N ASN A 307 -8.28 22.65 3.05
CA ASN A 307 -8.80 21.65 3.96
C ASN A 307 -9.01 20.33 3.19
N THR A 308 -9.29 19.25 3.93
CA THR A 308 -9.77 17.97 3.42
C THR A 308 -11.20 18.11 2.88
N PHE A 309 -11.62 17.18 2.04
CA PHE A 309 -12.90 17.23 1.35
C PHE A 309 -13.91 16.29 2.01
N PRO A 310 -15.08 16.78 2.48
CA PRO A 310 -16.08 15.95 3.17
C PRO A 310 -16.77 14.99 2.18
N VAL A 311 -16.88 13.72 2.58
CA VAL A 311 -17.57 12.66 1.83
C VAL A 311 -18.30 11.74 2.80
N ASP A 312 -19.41 11.15 2.37
CA ASP A 312 -20.22 10.24 3.18
C ASP A 312 -19.51 8.88 3.31
N VAL A 313 -19.60 8.26 4.48
CA VAL A 313 -19.18 6.87 4.69
C VAL A 313 -20.27 5.95 4.11
N THR A 314 -19.95 5.20 3.08
CA THR A 314 -20.91 4.35 2.36
C THR A 314 -20.58 2.86 2.40
N ARG A 315 -19.34 2.50 2.74
CA ARG A 315 -18.79 1.13 2.74
C ARG A 315 -18.17 0.73 4.08
N ASN A 316 -18.55 1.39 5.17
CA ASN A 316 -17.97 1.23 6.51
C ASN A 316 -16.44 1.45 6.54
N GLU A 317 -15.96 2.44 5.79
CA GLU A 317 -14.54 2.79 5.73
C GLU A 317 -14.00 3.19 7.10
N LEU A 318 -14.72 4.06 7.81
CA LEU A 318 -14.45 4.53 9.17
C LEU A 318 -15.74 4.48 10.00
N PRO A 319 -15.65 4.42 11.34
CA PRO A 319 -16.83 4.37 12.23
C PRO A 319 -17.45 5.76 12.45
N SER A 320 -17.83 6.41 11.36
CA SER A 320 -18.44 7.75 11.32
C SER A 320 -19.50 7.79 10.21
N GLU A 321 -20.36 8.77 10.20
CA GLU A 321 -21.30 9.01 9.09
C GLU A 321 -20.62 9.75 7.94
N GLU A 322 -19.70 10.65 8.25
CA GLU A 322 -18.91 11.44 7.32
C GLU A 322 -17.42 11.23 7.59
N MET A 323 -16.60 11.32 6.54
CA MET A 323 -15.15 11.29 6.61
C MET A 323 -14.56 12.34 5.67
N TYR A 324 -13.30 12.67 5.85
CA TYR A 324 -12.61 13.70 5.08
C TYR A 324 -11.59 13.07 4.12
N MET A 325 -11.83 13.22 2.82
CA MET A 325 -10.94 12.75 1.76
C MET A 325 -9.72 13.68 1.62
N SER A 326 -8.56 13.09 1.42
CA SER A 326 -7.26 13.74 1.28
C SER A 326 -6.36 12.99 0.29
N GLY A 327 -5.09 13.38 0.20
CA GLY A 327 -4.10 12.71 -0.64
C GLY A 327 -4.30 12.95 -2.13
N LYS A 328 -3.88 11.98 -2.94
CA LYS A 328 -3.82 12.11 -4.41
C LYS A 328 -5.18 12.42 -5.08
N ALA A 329 -6.27 11.97 -4.49
CA ALA A 329 -7.62 12.21 -4.99
C ALA A 329 -8.06 13.67 -4.78
N LEU A 330 -7.55 14.32 -3.73
CA LEU A 330 -7.83 15.72 -3.42
C LEU A 330 -7.02 16.70 -4.29
N PHE A 331 -5.84 16.30 -4.76
CA PHE A 331 -4.91 17.19 -5.46
C PHE A 331 -5.54 17.95 -6.64
N PRO A 332 -6.27 17.32 -7.56
CA PRO A 332 -6.88 18.02 -8.69
C PRO A 332 -7.88 19.11 -8.27
N LEU A 333 -8.65 18.90 -7.21
CA LEU A 333 -9.54 19.94 -6.66
C LEU A 333 -8.73 21.07 -6.02
N SER A 334 -7.73 20.74 -5.21
CA SER A 334 -6.93 21.72 -4.49
C SER A 334 -6.11 22.59 -5.46
N ILE A 335 -5.48 22.00 -6.45
CA ILE A 335 -4.67 22.75 -7.41
C ILE A 335 -5.54 23.59 -8.35
N SER A 336 -6.75 23.14 -8.68
CA SER A 336 -7.73 23.92 -9.43
C SER A 336 -8.20 25.15 -8.66
N LEU A 337 -8.41 25.02 -7.34
CA LEU A 337 -8.73 26.17 -6.50
C LEU A 337 -7.54 27.16 -6.42
N ALA A 338 -6.33 26.65 -6.30
CA ALA A 338 -5.12 27.47 -6.34
C ALA A 338 -5.02 28.24 -7.65
N ALA A 339 -5.27 27.60 -8.80
CA ALA A 339 -5.25 28.24 -10.10
C ALA A 339 -6.35 29.30 -10.25
N LYS A 340 -7.57 29.02 -9.75
CA LYS A 340 -8.71 29.95 -9.78
C LYS A 340 -8.39 31.22 -8.98
N LEU A 341 -7.94 31.10 -7.73
CA LEU A 341 -7.57 32.23 -6.88
C LEU A 341 -6.35 32.97 -7.42
N SER A 342 -5.32 32.26 -7.89
CA SER A 342 -4.14 32.92 -8.45
C SER A 342 -4.47 33.74 -9.69
N ALA A 343 -5.38 33.28 -10.53
CA ALA A 343 -5.85 34.05 -11.67
C ALA A 343 -6.60 35.35 -11.26
N GLU A 344 -7.47 35.24 -10.26
CA GLU A 344 -8.24 36.36 -9.69
C GLU A 344 -7.32 37.46 -9.17
N PHE A 345 -6.29 37.09 -8.42
CA PHE A 345 -5.35 38.02 -7.81
C PHE A 345 -4.08 38.28 -8.66
N ALA A 346 -4.08 37.88 -9.91
CA ALA A 346 -2.95 38.04 -10.86
C ALA A 346 -1.62 37.53 -10.31
N GLY A 347 -1.65 36.44 -9.54
CA GLY A 347 -0.51 35.79 -8.89
C GLY A 347 0.04 36.51 -7.64
N LYS A 348 -0.59 37.56 -7.16
CA LYS A 348 -0.13 38.37 -6.03
C LYS A 348 -0.58 37.82 -4.66
N LEU A 349 -1.60 36.99 -4.59
CA LEU A 349 -2.03 36.34 -3.37
C LEU A 349 -1.09 35.16 -3.07
N ARG A 350 -0.40 35.21 -1.93
CA ARG A 350 0.49 34.12 -1.50
C ARG A 350 -0.33 32.88 -1.14
N ILE A 351 0.14 31.72 -1.57
CA ILE A 351 -0.45 30.43 -1.26
C ILE A 351 0.56 29.59 -0.47
N SER A 352 0.15 29.17 0.75
CA SER A 352 0.69 28.01 1.46
C SER A 352 -0.13 26.80 1.03
N TYR A 353 0.50 25.71 0.62
CA TYR A 353 -0.22 24.61 0.00
C TYR A 353 -0.24 23.34 0.87
N SER A 354 -1.37 22.66 0.87
CA SER A 354 -1.55 21.26 1.22
C SER A 354 -2.69 20.70 0.34
N GLY A 355 -3.08 19.46 0.49
CA GLY A 355 -4.15 18.93 -0.36
C GLY A 355 -3.60 18.08 -1.50
N GLY A 356 -2.98 16.97 -1.11
CA GLY A 356 -2.48 15.97 -2.03
C GLY A 356 -1.09 16.22 -2.59
N ALA A 357 -0.31 17.11 -1.96
CA ALA A 357 1.10 17.25 -2.29
C ALA A 357 1.88 15.96 -1.96
N ASP A 358 2.69 15.52 -2.90
CA ASP A 358 3.55 14.34 -2.76
C ASP A 358 4.81 14.45 -3.64
N TYR A 359 5.61 13.40 -3.69
CA TYR A 359 6.83 13.35 -4.49
C TYR A 359 6.60 13.62 -5.99
N TYR A 360 5.46 13.25 -6.56
CA TYR A 360 5.20 13.34 -8.01
C TYR A 360 4.78 14.73 -8.48
N ASN A 361 4.34 15.58 -7.56
CA ASN A 361 3.79 16.90 -7.91
C ASN A 361 4.49 18.06 -7.19
N ILE A 362 5.33 17.79 -6.17
CA ILE A 362 5.92 18.84 -5.32
C ILE A 362 6.79 19.83 -6.09
N ASP A 363 7.62 19.36 -7.02
CA ASP A 363 8.47 20.21 -7.87
C ASP A 363 7.65 21.11 -8.79
N LYS A 364 6.54 20.59 -9.31
CA LYS A 364 5.61 21.34 -10.16
C LYS A 364 4.88 22.43 -9.37
N ILE A 365 4.43 22.10 -8.12
CA ILE A 365 3.79 23.07 -7.22
C ILE A 365 4.75 24.21 -6.91
N VAL A 366 5.95 23.86 -6.45
CA VAL A 366 6.97 24.82 -6.06
C VAL A 366 7.47 25.63 -7.27
N GLY A 367 7.62 24.98 -8.43
CA GLY A 367 7.97 25.61 -9.69
C GLY A 367 6.98 26.67 -10.17
N CYS A 368 5.70 26.57 -9.78
CA CYS A 368 4.70 27.62 -10.02
C CYS A 368 4.81 28.82 -9.05
N GLY A 369 5.76 28.79 -8.10
CA GLY A 369 5.91 29.84 -7.08
C GLY A 369 5.03 29.64 -5.85
N ILE A 370 4.48 28.45 -5.64
CA ILE A 370 3.68 28.11 -4.47
C ILE A 370 4.57 27.47 -3.40
N TRP A 371 4.77 28.16 -2.29
CA TRP A 371 5.46 27.68 -1.10
C TRP A 371 5.12 28.54 0.13
N PRO A 372 5.10 28.00 1.37
CA PRO A 372 5.52 26.64 1.76
C PRO A 372 4.47 25.58 1.37
N VAL A 373 4.93 24.31 1.29
CA VAL A 373 4.09 23.15 0.98
C VAL A 373 4.14 22.15 2.13
N THR A 374 2.98 21.75 2.63
CA THR A 374 2.89 20.80 3.74
C THR A 374 2.11 19.54 3.36
N MET A 375 2.44 18.41 4.01
CA MET A 375 1.92 17.09 3.68
C MET A 375 1.42 16.37 4.93
N ALA A 376 0.35 15.59 4.78
CA ALA A 376 -0.14 14.67 5.82
C ALA A 376 -0.26 13.24 5.27
N THR A 377 -1.10 13.01 4.27
CA THR A 377 -1.38 11.67 3.72
C THR A 377 -0.13 10.96 3.20
N THR A 378 0.81 11.69 2.60
CA THR A 378 2.11 11.16 2.15
C THR A 378 2.88 10.50 3.29
N LEU A 379 2.84 11.08 4.49
CA LEU A 379 3.53 10.58 5.68
C LEU A 379 2.78 9.45 6.38
N LEU A 380 1.49 9.28 6.13
CA LEU A 380 0.69 8.17 6.65
C LEU A 380 0.93 6.86 5.90
N LYS A 381 1.61 6.89 4.75
CA LYS A 381 1.94 5.71 3.94
C LYS A 381 3.29 5.11 4.34
N THR A 382 3.55 3.86 3.92
CA THR A 382 4.83 3.18 4.20
C THR A 382 6.04 4.02 3.82
N GLY A 383 7.07 3.98 4.63
CA GLY A 383 8.20 4.93 4.59
C GLY A 383 8.00 6.14 5.50
N GLY A 384 6.75 6.52 5.82
CA GLY A 384 6.43 7.53 6.82
C GLY A 384 7.23 8.82 6.68
N TYR A 385 7.80 9.28 7.78
CA TYR A 385 8.64 10.47 7.84
C TYR A 385 9.84 10.42 6.88
N GLN A 386 10.37 9.22 6.62
CA GLN A 386 11.51 9.03 5.73
C GLN A 386 11.27 9.53 4.30
N ARG A 387 10.02 9.69 3.88
CA ARG A 387 9.64 10.27 2.58
C ARG A 387 10.07 11.72 2.42
N PHE A 388 10.22 12.48 3.51
CA PHE A 388 10.67 13.86 3.42
C PHE A 388 12.07 14.02 2.82
N THR A 389 12.97 13.08 3.04
CA THR A 389 14.35 13.17 2.51
C THR A 389 14.31 13.35 0.99
N GLN A 390 13.60 12.47 0.27
CA GLN A 390 13.51 12.55 -1.18
C GLN A 390 12.68 13.76 -1.67
N VAL A 391 11.68 14.18 -0.89
CA VAL A 391 10.88 15.37 -1.21
C VAL A 391 11.69 16.64 -1.07
N ALA A 392 12.50 16.76 0.00
CA ALA A 392 13.37 17.90 0.24
C ALA A 392 14.44 18.02 -0.85
N ASP A 393 15.11 16.90 -1.19
CA ASP A 393 16.08 16.85 -2.28
C ASP A 393 15.47 17.31 -3.62
N LYS A 394 14.22 16.92 -3.87
CA LYS A 394 13.54 17.21 -5.14
C LYS A 394 13.23 18.70 -5.35
N VAL A 395 13.07 19.45 -4.26
CA VAL A 395 12.76 20.90 -4.33
C VAL A 395 13.98 21.79 -4.12
N GLU A 396 15.14 21.18 -3.89
CA GLU A 396 16.37 21.91 -3.67
C GLU A 396 16.71 22.80 -4.89
N GLY A 397 17.02 24.06 -4.62
CA GLY A 397 17.39 25.05 -5.64
C GLY A 397 16.25 25.54 -6.56
N ILE A 398 15.00 25.07 -6.35
CA ILE A 398 13.84 25.53 -7.14
C ILE A 398 13.27 26.84 -6.61
N CYS A 399 13.17 26.98 -5.28
CA CYS A 399 12.59 28.18 -4.66
C CYS A 399 13.51 29.39 -4.75
N PRO A 400 12.95 30.58 -5.07
CA PRO A 400 13.68 31.83 -4.93
C PRO A 400 13.91 32.14 -3.44
N LYS A 401 14.99 32.89 -3.11
CA LYS A 401 15.29 33.33 -1.75
C LYS A 401 14.15 34.07 -1.06
N LYS A 402 13.37 34.81 -1.82
CA LYS A 402 12.15 35.52 -1.38
C LYS A 402 11.00 35.17 -2.31
N TRP A 403 9.83 35.04 -1.72
CA TRP A 403 8.60 34.89 -2.51
C TRP A 403 8.31 36.18 -3.28
N GLU A 404 7.98 36.05 -4.56
CA GLU A 404 7.67 37.19 -5.42
C GLU A 404 6.20 37.15 -5.90
N ARG A 405 5.84 36.10 -6.59
CA ARG A 405 4.49 35.89 -7.17
C ARG A 405 4.33 34.46 -7.66
N ILE A 406 3.10 34.09 -7.89
CA ILE A 406 2.74 32.81 -8.51
C ILE A 406 2.70 32.96 -10.04
N ASP A 407 3.26 32.00 -10.77
CA ASP A 407 3.10 31.84 -12.22
C ASP A 407 1.71 31.27 -12.52
N VAL A 408 0.79 32.18 -12.89
CA VAL A 408 -0.63 31.84 -13.12
C VAL A 408 -0.80 30.88 -14.29
N ASP A 409 -0.02 31.04 -15.36
CA ASP A 409 -0.18 30.23 -16.57
C ASP A 409 0.37 28.81 -16.37
N ALA A 410 1.53 28.70 -15.74
CA ALA A 410 2.07 27.41 -15.33
C ALA A 410 1.10 26.67 -14.37
N LEU A 411 0.51 27.39 -13.43
CA LEU A 411 -0.43 26.82 -12.46
C LEU A 411 -1.74 26.37 -13.11
N LYS A 412 -2.29 27.14 -14.05
CA LYS A 412 -3.48 26.73 -14.82
C LYS A 412 -3.21 25.45 -15.62
N LYS A 413 -2.02 25.36 -16.22
CA LYS A 413 -1.63 24.14 -16.93
C LYS A 413 -1.53 22.95 -15.97
N LEU A 414 -0.86 23.11 -14.83
CA LEU A 414 -0.75 22.06 -13.82
C LEU A 414 -2.12 21.57 -13.35
N ALA A 415 -3.08 22.49 -13.13
CA ALA A 415 -4.44 22.15 -12.73
C ALA A 415 -5.19 21.37 -13.82
N ALA A 416 -5.02 21.74 -15.08
CA ALA A 416 -5.63 21.03 -16.20
C ALA A 416 -5.03 19.64 -16.40
N ASP A 417 -3.70 19.52 -16.31
CA ASP A 417 -2.99 18.24 -16.45
C ASP A 417 -3.34 17.28 -15.30
N ALA A 418 -3.58 17.78 -14.08
CA ALA A 418 -3.85 16.97 -12.90
C ALA A 418 -5.11 16.10 -13.02
N ILE A 419 -6.13 16.53 -13.75
CA ILE A 419 -7.40 15.80 -13.92
C ILE A 419 -7.22 14.54 -14.77
N THR A 420 -6.22 14.52 -15.66
CA THR A 420 -5.93 13.42 -16.58
C THR A 420 -4.67 12.65 -16.22
N ASP A 421 -3.89 13.10 -15.22
CA ASP A 421 -2.67 12.44 -14.79
C ASP A 421 -3.01 11.10 -14.13
N GLY A 422 -2.44 10.02 -14.64
CA GLY A 422 -2.65 8.64 -14.15
C GLY A 422 -2.31 8.44 -12.66
N HIS A 423 -1.48 9.32 -12.06
CA HIS A 423 -1.21 9.30 -10.62
C HIS A 423 -2.45 9.67 -9.78
N HIS A 424 -3.29 10.57 -10.30
CA HIS A 424 -4.47 11.08 -9.61
C HIS A 424 -5.76 10.36 -10.00
N VAL A 425 -5.83 9.85 -11.24
CA VAL A 425 -6.98 9.10 -11.76
C VAL A 425 -7.10 7.75 -11.05
N LYS A 426 -8.32 7.36 -10.74
CA LYS A 426 -8.61 6.08 -10.09
C LYS A 426 -8.42 4.92 -11.07
N ASN A 427 -7.77 3.86 -10.62
CA ASN A 427 -7.67 2.61 -11.38
C ASN A 427 -9.05 2.03 -11.69
N ILE A 428 -9.18 1.40 -12.85
CA ILE A 428 -10.43 0.74 -13.28
C ILE A 428 -10.84 -0.33 -12.27
N LYS A 429 -9.88 -1.10 -11.78
CA LYS A 429 -10.12 -2.16 -10.80
C LYS A 429 -10.02 -1.65 -9.37
N PRO A 430 -10.82 -2.21 -8.44
CA PRO A 430 -10.61 -1.94 -7.02
C PRO A 430 -9.25 -2.47 -6.57
N VAL A 431 -8.65 -1.78 -5.61
CA VAL A 431 -7.40 -2.25 -4.98
C VAL A 431 -7.64 -3.62 -4.35
N PRO A 432 -6.86 -4.64 -4.72
CA PRO A 432 -7.03 -5.97 -4.15
C PRO A 432 -6.64 -6.00 -2.68
N ASN A 433 -7.21 -6.94 -1.92
CA ASN A 433 -6.83 -7.15 -0.53
C ASN A 433 -5.34 -7.54 -0.44
N ARG A 434 -4.55 -6.71 0.24
CA ARG A 434 -3.11 -6.88 0.43
C ARG A 434 -2.73 -7.68 1.68
N LYS A 435 -3.71 -8.04 2.52
CA LYS A 435 -3.50 -8.74 3.79
C LYS A 435 -3.55 -10.25 3.63
N SER A 436 -2.81 -10.95 4.49
CA SER A 436 -3.01 -12.39 4.73
C SER A 436 -4.24 -12.61 5.62
N THR A 437 -4.61 -13.89 5.82
CA THR A 437 -5.66 -14.28 6.78
C THR A 437 -5.12 -14.57 8.18
N LYS A 438 -3.79 -14.49 8.37
CA LYS A 438 -3.10 -14.80 9.63
C LYS A 438 -3.15 -13.59 10.57
N GLU A 439 -3.20 -13.86 11.85
CA GLU A 439 -3.01 -12.85 12.90
C GLU A 439 -1.52 -12.53 13.07
N VAL A 440 -1.20 -11.30 13.48
CA VAL A 440 0.19 -10.89 13.72
C VAL A 440 0.70 -11.60 15.00
N PRO A 441 1.85 -12.30 14.93
CA PRO A 441 2.44 -12.87 16.12
C PRO A 441 3.03 -11.78 17.04
N LEU A 442 3.11 -12.04 18.33
CA LEU A 442 3.74 -11.12 19.28
C LEU A 442 5.22 -10.89 18.95
N LEU A 443 5.93 -11.94 18.56
CA LEU A 443 7.34 -11.94 18.18
C LEU A 443 7.51 -12.41 16.72
N ASP A 444 8.65 -12.10 16.12
CA ASP A 444 9.07 -12.58 14.79
C ASP A 444 8.03 -12.39 13.69
N CYS A 445 7.44 -11.18 13.63
CA CYS A 445 6.34 -10.88 12.72
C CYS A 445 6.78 -10.57 11.28
N PHE A 446 8.07 -10.59 10.97
CA PHE A 446 8.57 -10.22 9.64
C PHE A 446 8.44 -11.38 8.66
N TYR A 447 7.72 -11.18 7.58
CA TYR A 447 7.65 -12.08 6.44
C TYR A 447 7.41 -11.28 5.15
N ALA A 448 7.72 -11.87 4.00
CA ALA A 448 7.47 -11.21 2.72
C ALA A 448 6.01 -11.41 2.30
N PRO A 449 5.19 -10.36 2.20
CA PRO A 449 3.80 -10.49 1.76
C PRO A 449 3.68 -11.07 0.35
N CYS A 450 4.65 -10.83 -0.52
CA CYS A 450 4.71 -11.40 -1.86
C CYS A 450 4.88 -12.93 -1.83
N SER A 451 5.72 -13.46 -0.96
CA SER A 451 5.89 -14.93 -0.79
C SER A 451 4.62 -15.57 -0.23
N GLU A 452 3.94 -14.94 0.73
CA GLU A 452 2.66 -15.40 1.25
C GLU A 452 1.55 -15.35 0.20
N GLY A 453 1.56 -14.33 -0.68
CA GLY A 453 0.62 -14.22 -1.79
C GLY A 453 0.86 -15.21 -2.94
N CYS A 454 2.00 -15.87 -2.96
CA CYS A 454 2.33 -16.89 -3.94
C CYS A 454 1.77 -18.25 -3.48
N PRO A 455 0.92 -18.94 -4.28
CA PRO A 455 0.35 -20.24 -3.89
C PRO A 455 1.38 -21.32 -3.53
N ILE A 456 2.60 -21.21 -4.04
CA ILE A 456 3.73 -22.13 -3.76
C ILE A 456 4.81 -21.50 -2.87
N HIS A 457 4.52 -20.38 -2.23
CA HIS A 457 5.39 -19.68 -1.29
C HIS A 457 6.84 -19.54 -1.77
N GLN A 458 7.07 -19.09 -3.02
CA GLN A 458 8.41 -18.87 -3.55
C GLN A 458 9.20 -17.88 -2.69
N ASP A 459 10.52 -18.08 -2.61
CA ASP A 459 11.45 -17.21 -1.89
C ASP A 459 11.78 -15.97 -2.74
N ILE A 460 10.76 -15.13 -2.93
CA ILE A 460 10.78 -14.01 -3.87
C ILE A 460 11.90 -13.00 -3.57
N PRO A 461 12.06 -12.50 -2.33
CA PRO A 461 13.14 -11.55 -2.05
C PRO A 461 14.52 -12.11 -2.39
N GLN A 462 14.75 -13.41 -2.18
CA GLN A 462 16.02 -14.05 -2.43
C GLN A 462 16.38 -14.12 -3.91
N TYR A 463 15.46 -14.59 -4.76
CA TYR A 463 15.79 -14.64 -6.19
C TYR A 463 15.78 -13.24 -6.84
N VAL A 464 15.03 -12.28 -6.31
CA VAL A 464 15.08 -10.88 -6.77
C VAL A 464 16.47 -10.28 -6.46
N ALA A 465 16.98 -10.50 -5.26
CA ALA A 465 18.32 -10.04 -4.86
C ALA A 465 19.41 -10.68 -5.74
N LEU A 466 19.40 -12.01 -5.88
CA LEU A 466 20.38 -12.73 -6.71
C LEU A 466 20.33 -12.29 -8.19
N THR A 467 19.14 -12.04 -8.72
CA THR A 467 18.99 -11.55 -10.10
C THR A 467 19.57 -10.14 -10.25
N GLY A 468 19.37 -9.25 -9.26
CA GLY A 468 19.96 -7.92 -9.24
C GLY A 468 21.48 -7.93 -9.18
N GLU A 469 22.06 -8.91 -8.48
CA GLU A 469 23.51 -9.15 -8.41
C GLU A 469 24.08 -9.82 -9.68
N GLY A 470 23.26 -10.19 -10.65
CA GLY A 470 23.67 -10.92 -11.86
C GLY A 470 23.96 -12.42 -11.62
N LYS A 471 23.60 -12.96 -10.46
CA LYS A 471 23.73 -14.38 -10.09
C LYS A 471 22.52 -15.17 -10.58
N TYR A 472 22.35 -15.23 -11.90
CA TYR A 472 21.15 -15.78 -12.53
C TYR A 472 20.97 -17.28 -12.32
N LYS A 473 22.07 -18.05 -12.31
CA LYS A 473 22.03 -19.48 -12.04
C LYS A 473 21.49 -19.76 -10.64
N GLU A 474 22.07 -19.12 -9.64
CA GLU A 474 21.65 -19.26 -8.24
C GLU A 474 20.20 -18.76 -8.02
N ALA A 475 19.82 -17.68 -8.70
CA ALA A 475 18.44 -17.22 -8.69
C ALA A 475 17.48 -18.26 -9.27
N LEU A 476 17.84 -18.90 -10.37
CA LEU A 476 17.06 -19.97 -11.00
C LEU A 476 16.99 -21.22 -10.10
N GLU A 477 18.06 -21.59 -9.40
CA GLU A 477 18.07 -22.68 -8.41
C GLU A 477 17.06 -22.41 -7.27
N VAL A 478 17.05 -21.18 -6.73
CA VAL A 478 16.06 -20.76 -5.73
C VAL A 478 14.63 -20.84 -6.27
N ILE A 479 14.39 -20.44 -7.51
CA ILE A 479 13.09 -20.54 -8.15
C ILE A 479 12.67 -22.00 -8.30
N LEU A 480 13.54 -22.86 -8.85
CA LEU A 480 13.27 -24.27 -9.13
C LEU A 480 13.06 -25.12 -7.88
N GLU A 481 13.47 -24.66 -6.72
CA GLU A 481 13.17 -25.35 -5.46
C GLU A 481 11.66 -25.49 -5.22
N LYS A 482 10.87 -24.48 -5.61
CA LYS A 482 9.41 -24.45 -5.41
C LYS A 482 8.60 -24.32 -6.69
N ASN A 483 9.21 -23.98 -7.81
CA ASN A 483 8.54 -23.70 -9.08
C ASN A 483 9.18 -24.44 -10.25
N ALA A 484 8.54 -25.54 -10.65
CA ALA A 484 9.02 -26.40 -11.75
C ALA A 484 8.95 -25.77 -13.15
N LEU A 485 8.27 -24.60 -13.30
CA LEU A 485 7.92 -24.00 -14.60
C LEU A 485 8.36 -22.52 -14.65
N PRO A 486 9.66 -22.20 -14.52
CA PRO A 486 10.14 -20.83 -14.42
C PRO A 486 9.86 -20.00 -15.68
N PHE A 487 9.98 -20.54 -16.89
CA PHE A 487 9.70 -19.83 -18.14
C PHE A 487 8.21 -19.59 -18.34
N ILE A 488 7.38 -20.61 -18.18
CA ILE A 488 5.94 -20.49 -18.30
C ILE A 488 5.40 -19.50 -17.26
N THR A 489 5.78 -19.63 -16.00
CA THR A 489 5.28 -18.72 -14.95
C THR A 489 5.99 -17.37 -14.95
N GLY A 490 7.15 -17.23 -15.55
CA GLY A 490 7.80 -15.95 -15.82
C GLY A 490 7.02 -15.12 -16.85
N THR A 491 6.31 -15.80 -17.75
CA THR A 491 5.55 -15.19 -18.85
C THR A 491 4.06 -15.03 -18.51
N LEU A 492 3.41 -16.08 -17.99
CA LEU A 492 1.94 -16.17 -17.86
C LEU A 492 1.41 -16.23 -16.44
N CYS A 493 2.24 -16.07 -15.40
CA CYS A 493 1.74 -16.13 -14.03
C CYS A 493 0.72 -15.01 -13.76
N ALA A 494 -0.36 -15.34 -13.05
CA ALA A 494 -1.37 -14.39 -12.57
C ALA A 494 -0.83 -13.40 -11.51
N HIS A 495 0.44 -13.43 -11.18
CA HIS A 495 1.23 -12.53 -10.34
C HIS A 495 0.56 -12.06 -9.03
N ASN A 496 -0.19 -12.92 -8.34
CA ASN A 496 -0.79 -12.62 -7.03
C ASN A 496 0.23 -12.07 -6.01
N CYS A 497 1.49 -12.47 -6.12
CA CYS A 497 2.59 -11.94 -5.32
C CYS A 497 2.79 -10.43 -5.52
N MET A 498 2.64 -9.92 -6.75
CA MET A 498 2.78 -8.51 -7.07
C MET A 498 1.67 -7.68 -6.41
N THR A 499 0.44 -8.19 -6.35
CA THR A 499 -0.67 -7.50 -5.66
C THR A 499 -0.44 -7.36 -4.15
N LYS A 500 0.33 -8.27 -3.55
CA LYS A 500 0.68 -8.25 -2.11
C LYS A 500 1.97 -7.48 -1.82
N CYS A 501 2.73 -7.07 -2.83
CA CYS A 501 4.00 -6.38 -2.64
C CYS A 501 3.81 -5.06 -1.89
N THR A 502 4.58 -4.85 -0.81
CA THR A 502 4.56 -3.61 -0.02
C THR A 502 4.88 -2.37 -0.86
N ARG A 503 5.63 -2.54 -1.95
CA ARG A 503 5.99 -1.46 -2.87
C ARG A 503 4.77 -0.79 -3.53
N ASN A 504 3.62 -1.48 -3.60
CA ASN A 504 2.35 -0.89 -4.04
C ASN A 504 1.86 0.31 -3.18
N PHE A 505 2.43 0.53 -2.00
CA PHE A 505 2.16 1.69 -1.17
C PHE A 505 3.12 2.86 -1.46
N TYR A 506 4.05 2.69 -2.37
CA TYR A 506 5.01 3.69 -2.84
C TYR A 506 4.61 4.18 -4.24
N GLU A 507 4.84 3.36 -5.25
CA GLU A 507 4.47 3.62 -6.66
C GLU A 507 3.78 2.41 -7.29
N GLU A 508 4.50 1.39 -7.70
CA GLU A 508 3.99 0.11 -8.20
C GLU A 508 4.80 -1.06 -7.61
N SER A 509 4.25 -2.26 -7.68
CA SER A 509 4.94 -3.47 -7.20
C SER A 509 6.30 -3.67 -7.89
N VAL A 510 7.19 -4.38 -7.22
CA VAL A 510 8.37 -4.99 -7.88
C VAL A 510 7.87 -5.88 -9.03
N ASN A 511 8.49 -5.80 -10.18
CA ASN A 511 8.17 -6.66 -11.34
C ASN A 511 8.69 -8.08 -11.12
N ILE A 512 8.06 -8.78 -10.16
CA ILE A 512 8.44 -10.11 -9.70
C ILE A 512 8.36 -11.13 -10.85
N ARG A 513 7.32 -11.03 -11.69
CA ARG A 513 7.13 -11.92 -12.84
C ARG A 513 8.27 -11.77 -13.86
N GLY A 514 8.58 -10.53 -14.23
CA GLY A 514 9.67 -10.24 -15.17
C GLY A 514 11.04 -10.63 -14.62
N THR A 515 11.31 -10.34 -13.33
CA THR A 515 12.58 -10.74 -12.69
C THR A 515 12.78 -12.25 -12.69
N LYS A 516 11.72 -13.02 -12.43
CA LYS A 516 11.76 -14.49 -12.54
C LYS A 516 12.09 -14.95 -13.95
N LEU A 517 11.48 -14.35 -14.97
CA LEU A 517 11.79 -14.66 -16.36
C LEU A 517 13.25 -14.34 -16.71
N THR A 518 13.73 -13.17 -16.29
CA THR A 518 15.15 -12.77 -16.47
C THR A 518 16.11 -13.78 -15.85
N ALA A 519 15.84 -14.23 -14.62
CA ALA A 519 16.63 -15.26 -13.97
C ALA A 519 16.64 -16.58 -14.77
N ALA A 520 15.45 -17.00 -15.28
CA ALA A 520 15.32 -18.21 -16.08
C ALA A 520 16.09 -18.10 -17.41
N GLU A 521 15.91 -17.00 -18.14
CA GLU A 521 16.55 -16.80 -19.46
C GLU A 521 18.09 -16.79 -19.38
N HIS A 522 18.64 -16.12 -18.38
CA HIS A 522 20.09 -15.96 -18.24
C HIS A 522 20.76 -17.10 -17.46
N GLY A 523 20.03 -17.76 -16.55
CA GLY A 523 20.55 -18.88 -15.75
C GLY A 523 20.44 -20.25 -16.42
N TYR A 524 19.54 -20.39 -17.41
CA TYR A 524 19.17 -21.67 -18.01
C TYR A 524 20.36 -22.45 -18.56
N GLU A 525 21.16 -21.84 -19.43
CA GLU A 525 22.27 -22.54 -20.11
C GLU A 525 23.36 -23.03 -19.14
N GLN A 526 23.53 -22.32 -18.02
CA GLN A 526 24.48 -22.73 -16.99
C GLN A 526 23.94 -23.89 -16.16
N LEU A 527 22.63 -23.90 -15.90
CA LEU A 527 22.00 -24.84 -14.97
C LEU A 527 21.57 -26.16 -15.65
N ILE A 528 21.06 -26.11 -16.89
CA ILE A 528 20.46 -27.29 -17.57
C ILE A 528 21.41 -28.47 -17.70
N GLY A 529 22.70 -28.21 -17.81
CA GLY A 529 23.74 -29.25 -17.88
C GLY A 529 23.98 -29.98 -16.55
N GLU A 530 23.59 -29.36 -15.42
CA GLU A 530 23.78 -29.89 -14.07
C GLU A 530 22.52 -30.58 -13.52
N ILE A 531 21.38 -30.34 -14.16
CA ILE A 531 20.08 -30.94 -13.74
C ILE A 531 20.14 -32.47 -13.94
N LYS A 532 19.78 -33.18 -12.86
CA LYS A 532 19.72 -34.65 -12.83
C LYS A 532 18.64 -35.12 -11.86
N ALA A 533 18.15 -36.33 -12.04
CA ALA A 533 17.26 -36.99 -11.06
C ALA A 533 17.94 -37.17 -9.71
N GLY A 534 17.13 -37.26 -8.68
CA GLY A 534 17.58 -37.72 -7.36
C GLY A 534 17.98 -39.20 -7.36
N GLU A 535 18.56 -39.64 -6.23
CA GLU A 535 18.87 -41.05 -6.02
C GLU A 535 17.57 -41.89 -6.06
N PRO A 536 17.57 -43.05 -6.79
CA PRO A 536 16.38 -43.86 -6.95
C PRO A 536 15.73 -44.23 -5.61
N ASN A 537 14.47 -43.89 -5.44
CA ASN A 537 13.70 -44.16 -4.21
C ASN A 537 12.76 -45.38 -4.33
N GLY A 538 12.79 -46.08 -5.46
CA GLY A 538 12.01 -47.29 -5.74
C GLY A 538 10.53 -47.02 -6.09
N LYS A 539 10.06 -45.77 -6.04
CA LYS A 539 8.68 -45.44 -6.44
C LYS A 539 8.55 -45.32 -7.96
N LYS A 540 7.45 -45.85 -8.51
CA LYS A 540 7.07 -45.71 -9.92
C LYS A 540 5.71 -45.01 -10.04
N VAL A 541 5.68 -43.83 -10.65
CA VAL A 541 4.48 -43.01 -10.68
C VAL A 541 4.06 -42.70 -12.13
N ALA A 542 2.77 -42.89 -12.42
CA ALA A 542 2.14 -42.48 -13.67
C ALA A 542 1.50 -41.10 -13.53
N VAL A 543 1.70 -40.23 -14.52
CA VAL A 543 1.05 -38.92 -14.60
C VAL A 543 0.19 -38.90 -15.88
N ILE A 544 -1.12 -38.71 -15.76
CA ILE A 544 -2.05 -38.64 -16.89
C ILE A 544 -2.26 -37.15 -17.21
N GLY A 545 -1.73 -36.71 -18.37
CA GLY A 545 -1.76 -35.33 -18.83
C GLY A 545 -0.43 -34.59 -18.66
N GLY A 546 0.13 -34.09 -19.77
CA GLY A 546 1.37 -33.35 -19.86
C GLY A 546 1.18 -31.81 -19.80
N GLY A 547 0.12 -31.35 -19.15
CA GLY A 547 -0.08 -29.92 -18.86
C GLY A 547 0.77 -29.43 -17.67
N PRO A 548 0.62 -28.15 -17.24
CA PRO A 548 1.45 -27.55 -16.18
C PRO A 548 1.52 -28.37 -14.89
N ALA A 549 0.37 -28.84 -14.38
CA ALA A 549 0.33 -29.63 -13.17
C ALA A 549 1.04 -30.99 -13.31
N GLY A 550 0.90 -31.63 -14.48
CA GLY A 550 1.58 -32.90 -14.75
C GLY A 550 3.09 -32.75 -14.89
N ILE A 551 3.55 -31.74 -15.61
CA ILE A 551 4.98 -31.44 -15.74
C ILE A 551 5.58 -31.11 -14.36
N ALA A 552 4.90 -30.29 -13.54
CA ALA A 552 5.34 -29.96 -12.18
C ALA A 552 5.40 -31.19 -11.27
N ALA A 553 4.39 -32.07 -11.32
CA ALA A 553 4.39 -33.33 -10.57
C ALA A 553 5.57 -34.21 -10.95
N ALA A 554 5.80 -34.36 -12.25
CA ALA A 554 6.94 -35.15 -12.78
C ALA A 554 8.30 -34.55 -12.37
N TYR A 555 8.39 -33.22 -12.37
CA TYR A 555 9.61 -32.53 -11.90
C TYR A 555 9.92 -32.87 -10.43
N PHE A 556 8.99 -32.65 -9.53
CA PHE A 556 9.23 -32.88 -8.12
C PHE A 556 9.44 -34.37 -7.80
N LEU A 557 8.71 -35.28 -8.46
CA LEU A 557 8.91 -36.74 -8.31
C LEU A 557 10.30 -37.18 -8.77
N ALA A 558 10.73 -36.76 -9.97
CA ALA A 558 12.02 -37.14 -10.53
C ALA A 558 13.18 -36.51 -9.73
N ARG A 559 13.04 -35.29 -9.30
CA ARG A 559 14.02 -34.63 -8.42
C ARG A 559 14.23 -35.39 -7.10
N GLU A 560 13.18 -36.01 -6.58
CA GLU A 560 13.24 -36.87 -5.38
C GLU A 560 13.53 -38.35 -5.68
N GLY A 561 13.86 -38.71 -6.91
CA GLY A 561 14.34 -40.04 -7.29
C GLY A 561 13.26 -41.06 -7.70
N ALA A 562 12.01 -40.63 -7.91
CA ALA A 562 10.95 -41.53 -8.41
C ALA A 562 11.08 -41.73 -9.93
N ALA A 563 10.75 -42.93 -10.40
CA ALA A 563 10.59 -43.22 -11.83
C ALA A 563 9.24 -42.71 -12.30
N VAL A 564 9.22 -41.78 -13.28
CA VAL A 564 7.99 -41.13 -13.72
C VAL A 564 7.75 -41.33 -15.22
N THR A 565 6.50 -41.66 -15.56
CA THR A 565 6.00 -41.67 -16.93
C THR A 565 4.81 -40.73 -17.06
N ILE A 566 4.92 -39.74 -17.95
CA ILE A 566 3.78 -38.88 -18.35
C ILE A 566 3.09 -39.50 -19.57
N PHE A 567 1.77 -39.66 -19.51
CA PHE A 567 0.95 -40.05 -20.62
C PHE A 567 0.18 -38.83 -21.15
N GLU A 568 0.48 -38.40 -22.38
CA GLU A 568 -0.13 -37.24 -23.02
C GLU A 568 -0.87 -37.67 -24.30
N LYS A 569 -2.16 -37.30 -24.41
CA LYS A 569 -2.98 -37.65 -25.58
C LYS A 569 -2.63 -36.85 -26.83
N GLU A 570 -2.12 -35.66 -26.67
CA GLU A 570 -1.71 -34.80 -27.79
C GLU A 570 -0.29 -35.16 -28.27
N GLU A 571 0.11 -34.59 -29.41
CA GLU A 571 1.42 -34.80 -30.03
C GLU A 571 2.59 -34.30 -29.17
N LYS A 572 2.37 -33.24 -28.41
CA LYS A 572 3.37 -32.62 -27.53
C LYS A 572 2.81 -32.31 -26.17
N ALA A 573 3.63 -32.39 -25.14
CA ALA A 573 3.27 -31.89 -23.81
C ALA A 573 3.17 -30.35 -23.77
N GLY A 574 2.47 -29.81 -22.81
CA GLY A 574 2.22 -28.36 -22.59
C GLY A 574 0.74 -28.05 -22.33
N GLY A 575 -0.16 -28.94 -22.67
CA GLY A 575 -1.60 -28.79 -22.42
C GLY A 575 -2.18 -27.50 -23.00
N VAL A 576 -3.10 -26.87 -22.27
CA VAL A 576 -3.78 -25.61 -22.64
C VAL A 576 -2.78 -24.51 -23.04
N ILE A 577 -1.61 -24.42 -22.39
CA ILE A 577 -0.61 -23.38 -22.68
C ILE A 577 -0.09 -23.52 -24.10
N ARG A 578 0.15 -24.72 -24.54
CA ARG A 578 0.65 -25.00 -25.90
C ARG A 578 -0.43 -24.89 -26.98
N TYR A 579 -1.63 -25.42 -26.68
CA TYR A 579 -2.63 -25.60 -27.72
C TYR A 579 -3.68 -24.53 -27.80
N VAL A 580 -3.91 -23.76 -26.72
CA VAL A 580 -5.02 -22.79 -26.64
C VAL A 580 -4.51 -21.38 -26.44
N ILE A 581 -3.54 -21.16 -25.53
CA ILE A 581 -3.02 -19.81 -25.29
C ILE A 581 -2.31 -19.33 -26.55
N PRO A 582 -2.66 -18.11 -27.05
CA PRO A 582 -2.10 -17.60 -28.31
C PRO A 582 -0.58 -17.45 -28.27
N GLY A 583 0.09 -17.62 -29.43
CA GLY A 583 1.53 -17.50 -29.57
C GLY A 583 2.10 -16.13 -29.24
N PHE A 584 1.28 -15.07 -29.36
CA PHE A 584 1.67 -13.72 -28.94
C PHE A 584 1.74 -13.53 -27.41
N ARG A 585 1.20 -14.51 -26.63
CA ARG A 585 1.30 -14.53 -25.16
C ARG A 585 2.51 -15.32 -24.70
N ILE A 586 2.75 -16.47 -25.31
CA ILE A 586 3.90 -17.34 -25.01
C ILE A 586 4.31 -18.16 -26.23
N GLY A 587 5.62 -18.16 -26.50
CA GLY A 587 6.22 -19.02 -27.55
C GLY A 587 6.38 -20.46 -27.08
N ASP A 588 6.40 -21.40 -28.03
CA ASP A 588 6.59 -22.83 -27.74
C ASP A 588 7.98 -23.13 -27.17
N ASP A 589 8.98 -22.33 -27.49
CA ASP A 589 10.35 -22.45 -26.97
C ASP A 589 10.44 -22.29 -25.44
N ALA A 590 9.64 -21.37 -24.87
CA ALA A 590 9.56 -21.19 -23.42
C ALA A 590 8.95 -22.45 -22.75
N ILE A 591 7.95 -23.06 -23.39
CA ILE A 591 7.33 -24.28 -22.89
C ILE A 591 8.33 -25.45 -22.97
N ASP A 592 9.06 -25.55 -24.06
CA ASP A 592 10.02 -26.62 -24.31
C ASP A 592 11.22 -26.53 -23.33
N LYS A 593 11.63 -25.32 -22.96
CA LYS A 593 12.68 -25.13 -21.92
C LYS A 593 12.23 -25.67 -20.55
N ASP A 594 11.02 -25.41 -20.12
CA ASP A 594 10.51 -25.96 -18.87
C ASP A 594 10.37 -27.50 -18.93
N ILE A 595 9.94 -28.06 -20.07
CA ILE A 595 9.86 -29.51 -20.27
C ILE A 595 11.28 -30.13 -20.28
N SER A 596 12.29 -29.43 -20.76
CA SER A 596 13.65 -29.94 -20.82
C SER A 596 14.21 -30.29 -19.44
N PHE A 597 13.80 -29.60 -18.36
CA PHE A 597 14.23 -29.96 -17.00
C PHE A 597 13.83 -31.39 -16.63
N ILE A 598 12.59 -31.78 -16.92
CA ILE A 598 12.11 -33.13 -16.60
C ILE A 598 12.70 -34.19 -17.53
N GLN A 599 12.96 -33.84 -18.81
CA GLN A 599 13.62 -34.73 -19.74
C GLN A 599 15.05 -35.02 -19.31
N LYS A 600 15.79 -34.03 -18.83
CA LYS A 600 17.15 -34.17 -18.26
C LYS A 600 17.18 -35.09 -17.03
N MET A 601 16.08 -35.11 -16.25
CA MET A 601 15.92 -36.03 -15.13
C MET A 601 15.45 -37.43 -15.53
N GLY A 602 15.32 -37.73 -16.81
CA GLY A 602 14.94 -39.07 -17.30
C GLY A 602 13.43 -39.37 -17.20
N VAL A 603 12.56 -38.35 -17.07
CA VAL A 603 11.12 -38.56 -17.15
C VAL A 603 10.72 -39.01 -18.54
N GLU A 604 10.02 -40.14 -18.65
CA GLU A 604 9.48 -40.66 -19.90
C GLU A 604 8.19 -39.92 -20.25
N ILE A 605 8.08 -39.30 -21.42
CA ILE A 605 6.87 -38.65 -21.94
C ILE A 605 6.35 -39.46 -23.13
N ARG A 606 5.20 -40.11 -22.96
CA ARG A 606 4.48 -40.87 -23.99
C ARG A 606 3.39 -40.02 -24.60
N THR A 607 3.66 -39.38 -25.70
CA THR A 607 2.71 -38.58 -26.47
C THR A 607 1.79 -39.44 -27.32
N ASN A 608 0.71 -38.88 -27.89
CA ASN A 608 -0.32 -39.56 -28.62
C ASN A 608 -0.89 -40.80 -27.87
N THR A 609 -0.91 -40.75 -26.55
CA THR A 609 -1.27 -41.85 -25.66
C THR A 609 -2.39 -41.42 -24.71
N GLU A 610 -3.63 -41.75 -25.09
CA GLU A 610 -4.80 -41.48 -24.25
C GLU A 610 -5.01 -42.62 -23.26
N ILE A 611 -5.06 -42.30 -21.99
CA ILE A 611 -5.36 -43.25 -20.91
C ILE A 611 -6.84 -43.11 -20.53
N THR A 612 -7.58 -44.19 -20.56
CA THR A 612 -9.00 -44.26 -20.18
C THR A 612 -9.21 -45.04 -18.87
N SER A 613 -8.25 -45.91 -18.48
CA SER A 613 -8.34 -46.77 -17.29
C SER A 613 -7.16 -46.56 -16.34
N VAL A 614 -7.46 -46.10 -15.13
CA VAL A 614 -6.48 -45.99 -14.04
C VAL A 614 -6.07 -47.37 -13.52
N ALA A 615 -6.99 -48.33 -13.53
CA ALA A 615 -6.74 -49.69 -13.07
C ALA A 615 -5.67 -50.40 -13.91
N ASP A 616 -5.62 -50.13 -15.21
CA ASP A 616 -4.63 -50.73 -16.12
C ASP A 616 -3.21 -50.21 -15.82
N LEU A 617 -3.08 -48.97 -15.44
CA LEU A 617 -1.79 -48.43 -15.00
C LEU A 617 -1.31 -49.05 -13.66
N LYS A 618 -2.22 -49.22 -12.72
CA LYS A 618 -1.91 -49.96 -11.49
C LYS A 618 -1.49 -51.38 -11.72
N ALA A 619 -2.15 -52.06 -12.65
CA ALA A 619 -1.80 -53.44 -13.08
C ALA A 619 -0.40 -53.47 -13.74
N GLN A 620 0.08 -52.39 -14.34
CA GLN A 620 1.43 -52.24 -14.89
C GLN A 620 2.50 -51.92 -13.83
N GLY A 621 2.12 -51.92 -12.55
CA GLY A 621 3.03 -51.78 -11.43
C GLY A 621 3.40 -50.34 -11.09
N TYR A 622 2.52 -49.38 -11.41
CA TYR A 622 2.65 -48.01 -10.89
C TYR A 622 2.13 -47.93 -9.44
N ASP A 623 2.94 -47.43 -8.53
CA ASP A 623 2.61 -47.28 -7.10
C ASP A 623 1.55 -46.19 -6.88
N ALA A 624 1.57 -45.12 -7.67
CA ALA A 624 0.62 -44.04 -7.65
C ALA A 624 0.32 -43.51 -9.06
N VAL A 625 -0.89 -42.92 -9.20
CA VAL A 625 -1.33 -42.28 -10.43
C VAL A 625 -1.77 -40.84 -10.11
N ILE A 626 -1.24 -39.86 -10.81
CA ILE A 626 -1.65 -38.44 -10.72
C ILE A 626 -2.46 -38.07 -11.95
N LEU A 627 -3.70 -37.66 -11.76
CA LEU A 627 -4.58 -37.15 -12.80
C LEU A 627 -4.41 -35.64 -12.98
N ALA A 628 -3.71 -35.25 -14.05
CA ALA A 628 -3.48 -33.85 -14.42
C ALA A 628 -4.22 -33.52 -15.75
N ILE A 629 -5.46 -34.01 -15.86
CA ILE A 629 -6.28 -33.99 -17.09
C ILE A 629 -6.89 -32.63 -17.44
N GLY A 630 -6.78 -31.65 -16.55
CA GLY A 630 -7.27 -30.30 -16.76
C GLY A 630 -8.80 -30.16 -16.74
N ALA A 631 -9.30 -29.01 -17.24
CA ALA A 631 -10.74 -28.70 -17.40
C ALA A 631 -11.02 -28.34 -18.88
N GLY A 632 -10.99 -29.32 -19.77
CA GLY A 632 -11.01 -29.08 -21.21
C GLY A 632 -12.41 -29.06 -21.83
N LYS A 633 -13.48 -29.33 -21.07
CA LYS A 633 -14.86 -29.23 -21.60
C LYS A 633 -15.33 -27.77 -21.58
N PRO A 634 -15.89 -27.27 -22.72
CA PRO A 634 -16.30 -25.86 -22.80
C PRO A 634 -17.56 -25.59 -21.97
N GLY A 635 -17.60 -24.41 -21.36
CA GLY A 635 -18.82 -23.81 -20.87
C GLY A 635 -19.76 -23.46 -22.04
N THR A 636 -21.03 -23.52 -21.81
CA THR A 636 -22.04 -23.26 -22.86
C THR A 636 -22.93 -22.08 -22.48
N LEU A 637 -23.17 -21.20 -23.45
CA LEU A 637 -24.20 -20.19 -23.43
C LEU A 637 -25.16 -20.52 -24.58
N LYS A 638 -26.44 -20.72 -24.29
CA LYS A 638 -27.45 -20.92 -25.33
C LYS A 638 -28.13 -19.58 -25.61
N LEU A 639 -28.11 -19.18 -26.85
CA LEU A 639 -28.95 -18.11 -27.37
C LEU A 639 -30.34 -18.67 -27.72
N GLU A 640 -31.37 -17.83 -27.66
CA GLU A 640 -32.72 -18.20 -28.11
C GLU A 640 -32.74 -18.50 -29.61
N LYS A 641 -31.90 -17.81 -30.40
CA LYS A 641 -31.70 -18.00 -31.83
C LYS A 641 -30.24 -17.78 -32.18
N GLY A 642 -29.70 -18.55 -33.14
CA GLY A 642 -28.36 -18.47 -33.65
C GLY A 642 -27.37 -19.38 -32.91
N GLU A 643 -26.20 -19.54 -33.49
CA GLU A 643 -25.12 -20.40 -32.96
C GLU A 643 -23.97 -19.58 -32.42
N THR A 644 -23.23 -20.16 -31.50
CA THR A 644 -22.02 -19.54 -30.89
C THR A 644 -20.83 -20.46 -31.09
N VAL A 645 -19.65 -19.82 -31.20
CA VAL A 645 -18.36 -20.52 -31.23
C VAL A 645 -17.79 -20.54 -29.81
N ASN A 646 -17.23 -21.66 -29.37
CA ASN A 646 -16.57 -21.75 -28.10
C ASN A 646 -15.16 -21.10 -28.16
N ALA A 647 -14.77 -20.34 -27.14
CA ALA A 647 -13.51 -19.63 -27.06
C ALA A 647 -12.28 -20.56 -27.13
N LEU A 648 -12.29 -21.71 -26.42
CA LEU A 648 -11.15 -22.63 -26.44
C LEU A 648 -10.97 -23.24 -27.85
N LYS A 649 -12.07 -23.57 -28.52
CA LYS A 649 -12.03 -24.06 -29.90
C LYS A 649 -11.48 -22.97 -30.83
N PHE A 650 -12.00 -21.75 -30.74
CA PHE A 650 -11.55 -20.64 -31.55
C PHE A 650 -10.06 -20.38 -31.37
N LEU A 651 -9.59 -20.30 -30.11
CA LEU A 651 -8.17 -20.05 -29.80
C LEU A 651 -7.25 -21.16 -30.30
N ARG A 652 -7.70 -22.43 -30.20
CA ARG A 652 -6.98 -23.59 -30.77
C ARG A 652 -6.90 -23.47 -32.29
N ASP A 653 -8.01 -23.17 -32.95
CA ASP A 653 -8.05 -23.01 -34.40
C ASP A 653 -7.23 -21.82 -34.88
N PHE A 654 -7.28 -20.68 -34.12
CA PHE A 654 -6.47 -19.51 -34.37
C PHE A 654 -4.96 -19.82 -34.34
N LYS A 655 -4.51 -20.53 -33.30
CA LYS A 655 -3.11 -20.92 -33.15
C LYS A 655 -2.69 -21.92 -34.21
N ALA A 656 -3.50 -22.92 -34.51
CA ALA A 656 -3.22 -23.95 -35.51
C ALA A 656 -3.12 -23.40 -36.94
N ASN A 657 -3.84 -22.30 -37.24
CA ASN A 657 -3.92 -21.73 -38.60
C ASN A 657 -3.19 -20.36 -38.70
N ASP A 658 -2.37 -20.05 -37.72
CA ASP A 658 -1.63 -18.77 -37.67
C ASP A 658 -2.55 -17.54 -37.88
N GLY A 659 -3.71 -17.54 -37.23
CA GLY A 659 -4.68 -16.44 -37.32
C GLY A 659 -5.52 -16.36 -38.61
N LYS A 660 -5.35 -17.28 -39.54
CA LYS A 660 -6.08 -17.27 -40.83
C LYS A 660 -7.38 -18.04 -40.69
N LEU A 661 -8.39 -17.37 -40.18
CA LEU A 661 -9.73 -17.90 -39.97
C LEU A 661 -10.77 -16.99 -40.67
N ASN A 662 -11.85 -17.58 -41.18
CA ASN A 662 -12.98 -16.81 -41.70
C ASN A 662 -14.05 -16.68 -40.63
N ILE A 663 -14.06 -15.55 -39.91
CA ILE A 663 -15.03 -15.28 -38.80
C ILE A 663 -15.85 -14.01 -39.06
N GLY A 664 -15.79 -13.46 -40.29
CA GLY A 664 -16.50 -12.23 -40.67
C GLY A 664 -15.80 -10.97 -40.22
N LYS A 665 -16.42 -9.83 -40.45
CA LYS A 665 -15.85 -8.49 -40.14
C LYS A 665 -16.15 -8.02 -38.73
N ASN A 666 -17.32 -8.40 -38.18
CA ASN A 666 -17.81 -8.00 -36.86
C ASN A 666 -17.83 -9.20 -35.93
N VAL A 667 -16.96 -9.25 -34.97
CA VAL A 667 -16.84 -10.35 -34.01
C VAL A 667 -17.25 -9.88 -32.64
N VAL A 668 -18.17 -10.63 -32.01
CA VAL A 668 -18.54 -10.41 -30.62
C VAL A 668 -17.93 -11.47 -29.74
N VAL A 669 -17.22 -11.06 -28.70
CA VAL A 669 -16.72 -11.95 -27.65
C VAL A 669 -17.54 -11.75 -26.37
N ILE A 670 -18.08 -12.83 -25.81
CA ILE A 670 -18.89 -12.79 -24.59
C ILE A 670 -18.10 -13.36 -23.44
N GLY A 671 -17.79 -12.53 -22.43
CA GLY A 671 -17.08 -12.94 -21.24
C GLY A 671 -16.33 -11.82 -20.55
N GLY A 672 -15.73 -12.10 -19.40
CA GLY A 672 -15.01 -11.12 -18.60
C GLY A 672 -13.77 -11.67 -17.90
N GLY A 673 -13.34 -12.90 -18.21
CA GLY A 673 -12.10 -13.51 -17.69
C GLY A 673 -10.93 -13.38 -18.68
N ASN A 674 -9.76 -13.85 -18.27
CA ASN A 674 -8.54 -13.78 -19.10
C ASN A 674 -8.73 -14.51 -20.45
N THR A 675 -9.46 -15.63 -20.47
CA THR A 675 -9.81 -16.32 -21.73
C THR A 675 -10.57 -15.42 -22.70
N ALA A 676 -11.48 -14.54 -22.18
CA ALA A 676 -12.18 -13.57 -23.02
C ALA A 676 -11.24 -12.49 -23.56
N MET A 677 -10.25 -12.06 -22.76
CA MET A 677 -9.22 -11.10 -23.18
C MET A 677 -8.37 -11.68 -24.31
N ASP A 678 -7.84 -12.87 -24.13
CA ASP A 678 -7.06 -13.59 -25.16
C ASP A 678 -7.88 -13.80 -26.43
N THR A 679 -9.17 -14.17 -26.28
CA THR A 679 -10.09 -14.38 -27.41
C THR A 679 -10.33 -13.09 -28.18
N ALA A 680 -10.56 -11.97 -27.50
CA ALA A 680 -10.80 -10.68 -28.14
C ALA A 680 -9.56 -10.19 -28.91
N ARG A 681 -8.39 -10.32 -28.31
CA ARG A 681 -7.11 -10.00 -28.95
C ARG A 681 -6.80 -10.91 -30.14
N ALA A 682 -7.05 -12.22 -30.01
CA ALA A 682 -6.90 -13.15 -31.12
C ALA A 682 -7.87 -12.83 -32.26
N ALA A 683 -9.15 -12.55 -31.95
CA ALA A 683 -10.14 -12.13 -32.95
C ALA A 683 -9.72 -10.83 -33.67
N LYS A 684 -9.18 -9.84 -32.94
CA LYS A 684 -8.70 -8.59 -33.52
C LYS A 684 -7.53 -8.77 -34.49
N ARG A 685 -6.69 -9.78 -34.24
CA ARG A 685 -5.55 -10.18 -35.08
C ARG A 685 -5.90 -11.15 -36.20
N THR A 686 -7.16 -11.60 -36.28
CA THR A 686 -7.62 -12.48 -37.35
C THR A 686 -7.79 -11.69 -38.64
N GLU A 687 -7.29 -12.21 -39.76
CA GLU A 687 -7.34 -11.56 -41.07
C GLU A 687 -8.80 -11.32 -41.49
N GLY A 688 -9.12 -10.08 -41.93
CA GLY A 688 -10.44 -9.66 -42.41
C GLY A 688 -11.40 -9.18 -41.34
N VAL A 689 -11.03 -9.24 -40.04
CA VAL A 689 -11.84 -8.69 -38.95
C VAL A 689 -11.62 -7.17 -38.85
N GLU A 690 -12.69 -6.41 -38.89
CA GLU A 690 -12.68 -4.95 -38.79
C GLU A 690 -13.01 -4.49 -37.35
N HIS A 691 -14.06 -5.07 -36.75
CA HIS A 691 -14.55 -4.72 -35.43
C HIS A 691 -14.61 -5.90 -34.50
N VAL A 692 -14.14 -5.72 -33.27
CA VAL A 692 -14.30 -6.70 -32.16
C VAL A 692 -15.00 -6.02 -31.00
N TYR A 693 -16.10 -6.59 -30.57
CA TYR A 693 -16.92 -6.13 -29.45
C TYR A 693 -16.81 -7.11 -28.28
N LEU A 694 -16.37 -6.61 -27.13
CA LEU A 694 -16.35 -7.40 -25.90
C LEU A 694 -17.61 -7.11 -25.08
N VAL A 695 -18.54 -8.06 -25.03
CA VAL A 695 -19.82 -7.94 -24.34
C VAL A 695 -19.73 -8.55 -22.94
N TYR A 696 -20.05 -7.73 -21.93
CA TYR A 696 -20.02 -8.15 -20.54
C TYR A 696 -21.23 -7.63 -19.76
N ARG A 697 -21.83 -8.51 -18.94
CA ARG A 697 -23.06 -8.21 -18.18
C ARG A 697 -22.90 -7.28 -16.98
N ARG A 698 -21.64 -6.96 -16.58
CA ARG A 698 -21.26 -5.97 -15.57
C ARG A 698 -20.39 -4.89 -16.19
N THR A 699 -19.82 -4.02 -15.35
CA THR A 699 -18.81 -3.04 -15.80
C THR A 699 -17.39 -3.61 -15.73
N LYS A 700 -16.44 -2.96 -16.39
CA LYS A 700 -14.99 -3.28 -16.34
C LYS A 700 -14.49 -3.46 -14.91
N ARG A 701 -14.97 -2.65 -13.99
CA ARG A 701 -14.61 -2.69 -12.57
C ARG A 701 -14.80 -4.09 -11.93
N TYR A 702 -15.82 -4.83 -12.33
CA TYR A 702 -16.19 -6.12 -11.74
C TYR A 702 -15.78 -7.34 -12.59
N MET A 703 -14.92 -7.13 -13.58
CA MET A 703 -14.42 -8.24 -14.39
C MET A 703 -13.44 -9.11 -13.60
N PRO A 704 -13.46 -10.44 -13.77
CA PRO A 704 -12.45 -11.32 -13.17
C PRO A 704 -11.07 -11.23 -13.86
N ALA A 705 -10.98 -10.74 -15.11
CA ALA A 705 -9.71 -10.55 -15.80
C ALA A 705 -8.79 -9.59 -15.04
N ALA A 706 -7.48 -9.79 -15.12
CA ALA A 706 -6.50 -8.89 -14.56
C ALA A 706 -6.54 -7.51 -15.25
N GLU A 707 -6.13 -6.46 -14.57
CA GLU A 707 -6.22 -5.08 -15.09
C GLU A 707 -5.28 -4.86 -16.28
N ASP A 708 -4.08 -5.41 -16.22
CA ASP A 708 -3.12 -5.40 -17.33
C ASP A 708 -3.68 -6.04 -18.60
N GLU A 709 -4.33 -7.21 -18.47
CA GLU A 709 -4.99 -7.90 -19.58
C GLU A 709 -6.12 -7.06 -20.21
N LEU A 710 -6.90 -6.36 -19.37
CA LEU A 710 -7.96 -5.47 -19.84
C LEU A 710 -7.38 -4.26 -20.59
N LEU A 711 -6.33 -3.64 -20.05
CA LEU A 711 -5.69 -2.48 -20.67
C LEU A 711 -5.12 -2.83 -22.04
N GLU A 712 -4.45 -3.98 -22.18
CA GLU A 712 -3.95 -4.47 -23.48
C GLU A 712 -5.07 -4.66 -24.52
N VAL A 713 -6.24 -5.17 -24.10
CA VAL A 713 -7.42 -5.31 -24.97
C VAL A 713 -7.93 -3.95 -25.47
N LEU A 714 -7.97 -2.96 -24.58
CA LEU A 714 -8.42 -1.60 -24.91
C LEU A 714 -7.42 -0.88 -25.85
N GLU A 715 -6.13 -1.04 -25.59
CA GLU A 715 -5.05 -0.47 -26.43
C GLU A 715 -5.07 -1.05 -27.87
N GLU A 716 -5.43 -2.31 -28.02
CA GLU A 716 -5.60 -2.94 -29.34
C GLU A 716 -6.88 -2.52 -30.07
N GLY A 717 -7.69 -1.62 -29.48
CA GLY A 717 -8.87 -1.05 -30.11
C GLY A 717 -10.08 -1.98 -30.14
N VAL A 718 -10.19 -2.90 -29.17
CA VAL A 718 -11.41 -3.70 -28.94
C VAL A 718 -12.47 -2.82 -28.28
N GLU A 719 -13.68 -2.83 -28.81
CA GLU A 719 -14.79 -2.05 -28.28
C GLU A 719 -15.50 -2.76 -27.12
N PHE A 720 -15.50 -2.15 -25.95
CA PHE A 720 -16.11 -2.71 -24.76
C PHE A 720 -17.59 -2.34 -24.65
N LYS A 721 -18.48 -3.33 -24.55
CA LYS A 721 -19.93 -3.16 -24.39
C LYS A 721 -20.36 -3.67 -23.01
N GLU A 722 -20.44 -2.75 -22.05
CA GLU A 722 -20.77 -3.03 -20.67
C GLU A 722 -22.28 -3.14 -20.43
N LEU A 723 -22.65 -3.85 -19.36
CA LEU A 723 -24.03 -4.00 -18.90
C LEU A 723 -24.94 -4.59 -19.98
N LEU A 724 -24.43 -5.53 -20.76
CA LEU A 724 -25.17 -6.23 -21.79
C LEU A 724 -25.16 -7.75 -21.58
N SER A 725 -26.33 -8.37 -21.68
CA SER A 725 -26.53 -9.83 -21.63
C SER A 725 -27.08 -10.31 -22.96
N PRO A 726 -26.41 -11.24 -23.68
CA PRO A 726 -26.81 -11.68 -25.00
C PRO A 726 -28.09 -12.53 -24.93
N VAL A 727 -28.96 -12.36 -25.92
CA VAL A 727 -30.26 -13.08 -26.02
C VAL A 727 -30.33 -13.91 -27.29
N SER A 728 -30.14 -13.29 -28.45
CA SER A 728 -30.27 -13.97 -29.76
C SER A 728 -29.40 -13.35 -30.83
N LEU A 729 -28.95 -14.17 -31.78
CA LEU A 729 -28.19 -13.74 -32.96
C LEU A 729 -29.11 -13.95 -34.20
N ASP A 730 -29.39 -12.85 -34.89
CA ASP A 730 -30.24 -12.88 -36.10
C ASP A 730 -29.78 -11.79 -37.09
N GLY A 731 -29.71 -12.16 -38.38
CA GLY A 731 -29.43 -11.25 -39.47
C GLY A 731 -28.11 -10.44 -39.31
N GLY A 732 -27.05 -11.04 -38.73
CA GLY A 732 -25.77 -10.35 -38.50
C GLY A 732 -25.78 -9.37 -37.32
N ARG A 733 -26.73 -9.52 -36.41
CA ARG A 733 -26.88 -8.70 -35.19
C ARG A 733 -27.09 -9.53 -33.94
N LEU A 734 -26.36 -9.29 -32.91
CA LEU A 734 -26.58 -9.84 -31.57
C LEU A 734 -27.49 -8.91 -30.79
N LEU A 735 -28.66 -9.43 -30.40
CA LEU A 735 -29.59 -8.77 -29.51
C LEU A 735 -29.18 -9.03 -28.08
N CYS A 736 -29.03 -7.97 -27.30
CA CYS A 736 -28.64 -8.01 -25.89
C CYS A 736 -29.63 -7.26 -25.01
N LYS A 737 -30.01 -7.80 -23.88
CA LYS A 737 -30.69 -7.05 -22.81
C LYS A 737 -29.73 -6.16 -22.07
N LYS A 738 -30.15 -4.91 -21.80
CA LYS A 738 -29.39 -4.00 -20.94
C LYS A 738 -29.54 -4.43 -19.49
N MET A 739 -28.44 -4.40 -18.75
CA MET A 739 -28.37 -4.82 -17.36
C MET A 739 -28.26 -3.60 -16.43
N LYS A 740 -28.68 -3.76 -15.19
CA LYS A 740 -28.49 -2.80 -14.11
C LYS A 740 -27.71 -3.50 -12.99
N LEU A 741 -26.73 -2.79 -12.42
CA LEU A 741 -26.00 -3.26 -11.24
C LEU A 741 -26.93 -3.28 -10.03
N GLY A 742 -26.82 -4.34 -9.24
CA GLY A 742 -27.52 -4.54 -7.97
C GLY A 742 -26.54 -4.50 -6.78
N GLN A 743 -26.98 -5.03 -5.65
CA GLN A 743 -26.17 -5.11 -4.44
C GLN A 743 -24.92 -5.99 -4.65
N MET A 744 -23.87 -5.70 -3.89
CA MET A 744 -22.65 -6.49 -3.87
C MET A 744 -22.86 -7.81 -3.16
N ASP A 745 -22.31 -8.89 -3.71
CA ASP A 745 -22.24 -10.19 -3.06
C ASP A 745 -21.04 -10.27 -2.10
N ALA A 746 -20.94 -11.34 -1.33
CA ALA A 746 -19.84 -11.58 -0.38
C ALA A 746 -18.45 -11.65 -1.05
N SER A 747 -18.37 -11.81 -2.37
CA SER A 747 -17.12 -11.77 -3.13
C SER A 747 -16.75 -10.38 -3.63
N GLY A 748 -17.54 -9.35 -3.31
CA GLY A 748 -17.33 -7.97 -3.76
C GLY A 748 -17.77 -7.73 -5.23
N ARG A 749 -18.57 -8.62 -5.81
CA ARG A 749 -19.13 -8.44 -7.16
C ARG A 749 -20.56 -7.92 -7.09
N ALA A 750 -20.85 -6.88 -7.87
CA ALA A 750 -22.22 -6.40 -7.99
C ALA A 750 -23.13 -7.47 -8.61
N GLY A 751 -24.28 -7.71 -8.02
CA GLY A 751 -25.38 -8.43 -8.66
C GLY A 751 -25.81 -7.72 -9.94
N VAL A 752 -26.56 -8.39 -10.81
CA VAL A 752 -27.11 -7.76 -12.02
C VAL A 752 -28.56 -8.17 -12.22
N THR A 753 -29.37 -7.23 -12.69
CA THR A 753 -30.77 -7.46 -13.07
C THR A 753 -30.98 -6.97 -14.50
N GLU A 754 -31.84 -7.70 -15.24
CA GLU A 754 -32.21 -7.31 -16.59
C GLU A 754 -33.15 -6.11 -16.57
N THR A 755 -33.00 -5.22 -17.55
CA THR A 755 -33.98 -4.16 -17.84
C THR A 755 -34.86 -4.55 -19.02
N ALA A 756 -35.87 -3.74 -19.35
CA ALA A 756 -36.68 -3.90 -20.53
C ALA A 756 -35.99 -3.51 -21.84
N ASP A 757 -34.87 -2.76 -21.73
CA ASP A 757 -34.18 -2.22 -22.90
C ASP A 757 -33.36 -3.30 -23.62
N VAL A 758 -33.41 -3.25 -24.96
CA VAL A 758 -32.67 -4.13 -25.85
C VAL A 758 -31.70 -3.32 -26.67
N VAL A 759 -30.48 -3.81 -26.81
CA VAL A 759 -29.39 -3.19 -27.59
C VAL A 759 -28.95 -4.18 -28.66
N GLU A 760 -28.75 -3.68 -29.89
CA GLU A 760 -28.21 -4.46 -31.00
C GLU A 760 -26.69 -4.22 -31.12
N VAL A 761 -25.93 -5.29 -31.29
CA VAL A 761 -24.50 -5.27 -31.57
C VAL A 761 -24.23 -5.95 -32.91
N PRO A 762 -23.55 -5.33 -33.88
CA PRO A 762 -23.19 -6.02 -35.13
C PRO A 762 -22.36 -7.29 -34.83
N ALA A 763 -22.71 -8.42 -35.42
CA ALA A 763 -22.07 -9.71 -35.16
C ALA A 763 -22.20 -10.67 -36.33
N ASP A 764 -21.10 -10.92 -37.02
CA ASP A 764 -21.00 -12.02 -37.99
C ASP A 764 -20.69 -13.34 -37.25
N THR A 765 -19.88 -13.27 -36.23
CA THR A 765 -19.53 -14.40 -35.35
C THR A 765 -19.62 -13.99 -33.87
N VAL A 766 -20.21 -14.85 -33.05
CA VAL A 766 -20.29 -14.73 -31.61
C VAL A 766 -19.44 -15.81 -30.92
N ILE A 767 -18.40 -15.40 -30.19
CA ILE A 767 -17.50 -16.30 -29.49
C ILE A 767 -17.77 -16.22 -27.98
N VAL A 768 -17.96 -17.38 -27.34
CA VAL A 768 -18.37 -17.47 -25.94
C VAL A 768 -17.21 -17.93 -25.06
N ALA A 769 -16.81 -17.08 -24.10
CA ALA A 769 -15.77 -17.32 -23.13
C ALA A 769 -16.34 -17.27 -21.69
N VAL A 770 -17.30 -18.18 -21.38
CA VAL A 770 -18.02 -18.20 -20.10
C VAL A 770 -17.58 -19.30 -19.13
N GLY A 771 -16.37 -19.76 -19.29
CA GLY A 771 -15.70 -20.73 -18.43
C GLY A 771 -15.52 -22.11 -19.03
N GLU A 772 -14.77 -22.94 -18.36
CA GLU A 772 -14.42 -24.31 -18.70
C GLU A 772 -15.01 -25.27 -17.66
N LYS A 773 -15.23 -26.53 -18.04
CA LYS A 773 -15.78 -27.61 -17.20
C LYS A 773 -14.84 -28.80 -17.16
N ILE A 774 -14.85 -29.49 -16.03
CA ILE A 774 -14.11 -30.74 -15.82
C ILE A 774 -14.78 -31.88 -16.57
N ASP A 775 -14.00 -32.85 -17.01
CA ASP A 775 -14.52 -34.10 -17.59
C ASP A 775 -14.94 -35.12 -16.51
N THR A 776 -16.18 -35.01 -16.06
CA THR A 776 -16.76 -35.89 -15.03
C THR A 776 -16.86 -37.36 -15.50
N ASP A 777 -16.96 -37.59 -16.79
CA ASP A 777 -17.16 -38.96 -17.34
C ASP A 777 -15.92 -39.81 -17.10
N PHE A 778 -14.71 -39.22 -17.20
CA PHE A 778 -13.45 -39.91 -16.86
C PHE A 778 -13.39 -40.34 -15.39
N TYR A 779 -13.84 -39.50 -14.47
CA TYR A 779 -13.84 -39.83 -13.05
C TYR A 779 -14.83 -40.94 -12.73
N THR A 780 -16.02 -40.83 -13.27
CA THR A 780 -17.08 -41.84 -13.08
C THR A 780 -16.64 -43.21 -13.64
N ALA A 781 -16.07 -43.23 -14.83
CA ALA A 781 -15.57 -44.47 -15.48
C ALA A 781 -14.47 -45.16 -14.66
N ASN A 782 -13.67 -44.36 -13.89
CA ASN A 782 -12.60 -44.86 -13.03
C ASN A 782 -13.00 -44.97 -11.55
N GLN A 783 -14.30 -44.96 -11.23
CA GLN A 783 -14.86 -45.12 -9.87
C GLN A 783 -14.38 -44.06 -8.87
N ILE A 784 -13.98 -42.89 -9.36
CA ILE A 784 -13.59 -41.76 -8.54
C ILE A 784 -14.86 -41.00 -8.15
N ALA A 785 -15.08 -40.84 -6.83
CA ALA A 785 -16.23 -40.12 -6.32
C ALA A 785 -16.18 -38.64 -6.70
N VAL A 786 -17.33 -38.10 -7.13
CA VAL A 786 -17.44 -36.67 -7.48
C VAL A 786 -18.44 -35.94 -6.55
N ASP A 787 -18.30 -34.62 -6.46
CA ASP A 787 -19.24 -33.74 -5.77
C ASP A 787 -20.44 -33.38 -6.68
N GLU A 788 -21.38 -32.59 -6.16
CA GLU A 788 -22.57 -32.12 -6.88
C GLU A 788 -22.26 -31.28 -8.13
N ARG A 789 -21.05 -30.74 -8.21
CA ARG A 789 -20.56 -29.93 -9.33
C ARG A 789 -19.69 -30.72 -10.31
N GLY A 790 -19.59 -32.06 -10.11
CA GLY A 790 -18.82 -32.95 -10.96
C GLY A 790 -17.30 -32.93 -10.73
N LYS A 791 -16.82 -32.32 -9.65
CA LYS A 791 -15.39 -32.32 -9.27
C LYS A 791 -15.06 -33.61 -8.51
N ALA A 792 -13.87 -34.14 -8.70
CA ALA A 792 -13.39 -35.25 -7.90
C ALA A 792 -13.40 -34.90 -6.40
N LYS A 793 -13.94 -35.77 -5.56
CA LYS A 793 -13.81 -35.67 -4.11
C LYS A 793 -12.40 -36.06 -3.72
N VAL A 794 -11.64 -35.12 -3.18
CA VAL A 794 -10.25 -35.32 -2.78
C VAL A 794 -10.05 -34.92 -1.33
N ASN A 795 -8.99 -35.43 -0.72
CA ASN A 795 -8.52 -34.94 0.56
C ASN A 795 -7.84 -33.56 0.34
N ASP A 796 -8.25 -32.53 1.05
CA ASP A 796 -7.78 -31.16 0.85
C ASP A 796 -6.27 -30.97 1.11
N LYS A 797 -5.65 -31.88 1.88
CA LYS A 797 -4.22 -31.78 2.21
C LYS A 797 -3.31 -32.57 1.28
N THR A 798 -3.83 -33.67 0.70
CA THR A 798 -3.03 -34.61 -0.07
C THR A 798 -3.45 -34.70 -1.53
N LEU A 799 -4.67 -34.26 -1.84
CA LEU A 799 -5.35 -34.41 -3.14
C LEU A 799 -5.57 -35.86 -3.57
N GLU A 800 -5.45 -36.84 -2.66
CA GLU A 800 -5.84 -38.22 -2.88
C GLU A 800 -7.33 -38.33 -3.05
N THR A 801 -7.77 -39.10 -4.03
CA THR A 801 -9.19 -39.32 -4.36
C THR A 801 -9.79 -40.39 -3.45
N SER A 802 -11.06 -40.77 -3.73
CA SER A 802 -11.71 -41.94 -3.11
C SER A 802 -11.05 -43.28 -3.48
N VAL A 803 -10.16 -43.28 -4.49
CA VAL A 803 -9.39 -44.46 -4.91
C VAL A 803 -7.97 -44.33 -4.40
N SER A 804 -7.57 -45.24 -3.50
CA SER A 804 -6.24 -45.17 -2.85
C SER A 804 -5.08 -45.17 -3.87
N GLY A 805 -4.09 -44.26 -3.64
CA GLY A 805 -2.95 -44.07 -4.54
C GLY A 805 -3.31 -43.37 -5.86
N VAL A 806 -4.48 -42.73 -5.96
CA VAL A 806 -4.89 -41.94 -7.12
C VAL A 806 -5.14 -40.50 -6.67
N TYR A 807 -4.45 -39.57 -7.29
CA TYR A 807 -4.43 -38.15 -6.94
C TYR A 807 -4.96 -37.33 -8.11
N VAL A 808 -5.53 -36.14 -7.85
CA VAL A 808 -5.94 -35.19 -8.87
C VAL A 808 -5.26 -33.87 -8.65
N ALA A 809 -4.59 -33.32 -9.67
CA ALA A 809 -3.88 -32.05 -9.59
C ALA A 809 -4.31 -31.08 -10.69
N GLY A 810 -4.23 -29.78 -10.42
CA GLY A 810 -4.57 -28.68 -11.33
C GLY A 810 -6.07 -28.53 -11.55
N ASP A 811 -6.45 -28.02 -12.74
CA ASP A 811 -7.86 -27.67 -13.05
C ASP A 811 -8.81 -28.87 -12.96
N GLY A 812 -8.32 -30.09 -13.08
CA GLY A 812 -9.10 -31.31 -12.86
C GLY A 812 -9.64 -31.44 -11.44
N ALA A 813 -8.94 -30.91 -10.44
CA ALA A 813 -9.36 -30.98 -9.03
C ALA A 813 -10.38 -29.89 -8.69
N ARG A 814 -10.21 -28.68 -9.21
CA ARG A 814 -10.93 -27.49 -8.74
C ARG A 814 -11.74 -26.74 -9.79
N GLY A 815 -11.57 -27.03 -11.07
CA GLY A 815 -12.01 -26.21 -12.20
C GLY A 815 -10.90 -25.25 -12.62
N ALA A 816 -11.16 -24.45 -13.66
CA ALA A 816 -10.18 -23.52 -14.21
C ALA A 816 -9.58 -22.61 -13.13
N ALA A 817 -8.26 -22.63 -13.03
CA ALA A 817 -7.48 -21.92 -12.02
C ALA A 817 -6.16 -21.39 -12.62
N THR A 818 -5.21 -20.98 -11.78
CA THR A 818 -3.93 -20.48 -12.24
C THR A 818 -2.88 -21.59 -12.37
N ILE A 819 -1.90 -21.37 -13.25
CA ILE A 819 -0.77 -22.32 -13.45
C ILE A 819 -0.06 -22.62 -12.11
N VAL A 820 0.18 -21.59 -11.32
CA VAL A 820 0.87 -21.72 -10.04
C VAL A 820 0.09 -22.50 -8.98
N GLU A 821 -1.24 -22.47 -9.04
CA GLU A 821 -2.09 -23.37 -8.22
C GLU A 821 -1.97 -24.83 -8.67
N GLY A 822 -1.86 -25.06 -9.97
CA GLY A 822 -1.55 -26.40 -10.49
C GLY A 822 -0.21 -26.95 -10.01
N ILE A 823 0.81 -26.09 -9.89
CA ILE A 823 2.11 -26.46 -9.30
C ILE A 823 1.95 -26.79 -7.80
N ARG A 824 1.18 -26.00 -7.06
CA ARG A 824 0.89 -26.29 -5.63
C ARG A 824 0.21 -27.65 -5.46
N ASP A 825 -0.76 -27.94 -6.30
CA ASP A 825 -1.46 -29.21 -6.25
C ASP A 825 -0.51 -30.39 -6.53
N ALA A 826 0.38 -30.23 -7.50
CA ALA A 826 1.43 -31.20 -7.77
C ALA A 826 2.33 -31.42 -6.53
N GLN A 827 2.76 -30.34 -5.84
CA GLN A 827 3.55 -30.44 -4.63
C GLN A 827 2.82 -31.22 -3.52
N LEU A 828 1.53 -30.94 -3.30
CA LEU A 828 0.73 -31.61 -2.28
C LEU A 828 0.61 -33.12 -2.55
N ALA A 829 0.31 -33.51 -3.79
CA ALA A 829 0.23 -34.91 -4.18
C ALA A 829 1.59 -35.62 -4.05
N VAL A 830 2.66 -34.99 -4.54
CA VAL A 830 4.02 -35.55 -4.47
C VAL A 830 4.51 -35.70 -3.03
N LYS A 831 4.26 -34.72 -2.17
CA LYS A 831 4.58 -34.79 -0.75
C LYS A 831 3.93 -36.01 -0.06
N ASP A 832 2.66 -36.27 -0.34
CA ASP A 832 1.94 -37.41 0.21
C ASP A 832 2.46 -38.74 -0.35
N ILE A 833 2.66 -38.85 -1.69
CA ILE A 833 3.22 -40.03 -2.34
C ILE A 833 4.58 -40.43 -1.75
N LEU A 834 5.42 -39.46 -1.44
CA LEU A 834 6.76 -39.66 -0.92
C LEU A 834 6.84 -39.70 0.61
N GLY A 835 5.78 -39.26 1.30
CA GLY A 835 5.72 -39.19 2.76
C GLY A 835 6.74 -38.24 3.41
N LYS A 836 7.19 -37.20 2.68
CA LYS A 836 8.20 -36.23 3.17
C LYS A 836 8.00 -34.84 2.57
N GLU A 837 8.56 -33.83 3.24
CA GLU A 837 8.65 -32.48 2.66
C GLU A 837 9.56 -32.50 1.43
N ILE A 838 9.13 -31.83 0.36
CA ILE A 838 9.82 -31.81 -0.93
C ILE A 838 10.38 -30.45 -1.29
N THR A 839 10.08 -29.40 -0.52
CA THR A 839 10.56 -28.04 -0.75
C THR A 839 11.18 -27.46 0.51
N ARG A 840 12.17 -26.57 0.32
CA ARG A 840 12.87 -25.89 1.41
C ARG A 840 12.83 -24.39 1.21
N ASP A 841 12.88 -23.64 2.30
CA ASP A 841 13.01 -22.19 2.23
C ASP A 841 14.48 -21.80 2.03
N ALA A 842 14.69 -20.81 1.15
CA ALA A 842 16.01 -20.24 0.96
C ALA A 842 16.44 -19.43 2.18
N ALA A 843 17.72 -19.46 2.50
CA ALA A 843 18.27 -18.66 3.60
C ALA A 843 18.10 -17.16 3.32
N VAL A 844 17.70 -16.42 4.31
CA VAL A 844 17.63 -14.95 4.24
C VAL A 844 19.04 -14.38 4.42
N THR A 845 19.57 -13.75 3.37
CA THR A 845 20.94 -13.23 3.34
C THR A 845 20.98 -11.71 3.14
N GLY A 846 22.15 -11.08 3.31
CA GLY A 846 22.40 -9.66 3.10
C GLY A 846 22.28 -8.80 4.35
N ASP A 847 22.71 -7.53 4.29
CA ASP A 847 22.67 -6.60 5.43
C ASP A 847 21.27 -5.98 5.60
N VAL A 848 20.88 -5.76 6.84
CA VAL A 848 19.65 -5.05 7.20
C VAL A 848 19.74 -3.56 6.79
N LYS A 849 20.93 -2.98 6.82
CA LYS A 849 21.17 -1.58 6.46
C LYS A 849 20.67 -1.26 5.05
N ASP A 850 20.92 -2.14 4.08
CA ASP A 850 20.49 -1.96 2.69
C ASP A 850 18.97 -1.87 2.55
N CYS A 851 18.23 -2.52 3.46
CA CYS A 851 16.77 -2.44 3.47
C CYS A 851 16.29 -1.04 3.91
N PHE A 852 16.95 -0.44 4.89
CA PHE A 852 16.58 0.89 5.39
C PHE A 852 16.92 2.00 4.39
N GLU A 853 17.94 1.84 3.57
CA GLU A 853 18.27 2.79 2.50
C GLU A 853 17.18 2.90 1.43
N LYS A 854 16.40 1.85 1.23
CA LYS A 854 15.29 1.81 0.24
C LYS A 854 13.95 2.30 0.80
N LYS A 855 13.81 2.35 2.12
CA LYS A 855 12.56 2.78 2.78
C LYS A 855 12.33 4.28 2.60
N GLY A 856 11.09 4.68 2.30
CA GLY A 856 10.71 6.07 2.06
C GLY A 856 11.12 6.62 0.69
N ILE A 857 11.84 5.87 -0.13
CA ILE A 857 12.27 6.27 -1.47
C ILE A 857 11.31 5.73 -2.52
N LEU A 858 10.71 6.64 -3.29
CA LEU A 858 9.92 6.32 -4.47
C LEU A 858 10.85 6.18 -5.67
N LYS A 859 10.67 5.10 -6.42
CA LYS A 859 11.46 4.80 -7.60
C LYS A 859 10.67 3.88 -8.54
N HIS A 860 10.25 4.40 -9.68
CA HIS A 860 9.54 3.58 -10.67
C HIS A 860 10.43 2.49 -11.27
N SER A 861 9.81 1.41 -11.73
CA SER A 861 10.50 0.30 -12.39
C SER A 861 11.34 0.76 -13.58
N LYS A 862 10.88 1.80 -14.30
CA LYS A 862 11.59 2.40 -15.44
C LYS A 862 12.85 3.17 -15.03
N GLU A 863 12.96 3.61 -13.79
CA GLU A 863 14.09 4.37 -13.24
C GLU A 863 15.14 3.48 -12.58
N ALA A 864 14.72 2.28 -12.16
CA ALA A 864 15.59 1.30 -11.53
C ALA A 864 16.42 0.55 -12.62
N LYS A 865 17.70 0.29 -12.33
CA LYS A 865 18.53 -0.58 -13.19
C LYS A 865 18.11 -2.05 -13.02
N THR A 866 17.76 -2.43 -11.80
CA THR A 866 17.24 -3.75 -11.45
C THR A 866 16.07 -3.62 -10.47
N GLU A 867 15.20 -4.60 -10.45
CA GLU A 867 14.09 -4.65 -9.49
C GLU A 867 14.55 -4.90 -8.04
N GLU A 868 15.79 -5.37 -7.86
CA GLU A 868 16.40 -5.49 -6.53
C GLU A 868 16.53 -4.12 -5.84
N GLU A 869 16.87 -3.05 -6.59
CA GLU A 869 16.95 -1.68 -6.05
C GLU A 869 15.62 -1.20 -5.43
N ARG A 870 14.51 -1.79 -5.83
CA ARG A 870 13.16 -1.46 -5.36
C ARG A 870 12.66 -2.42 -4.28
N CYS A 871 13.17 -3.65 -4.24
CA CYS A 871 12.72 -4.66 -3.30
C CYS A 871 13.08 -4.29 -1.86
N LEU A 872 12.05 -4.17 -0.99
CA LEU A 872 12.20 -3.80 0.43
C LEU A 872 12.64 -4.97 1.32
N THR A 873 12.77 -6.17 0.79
CA THR A 873 13.17 -7.39 1.52
C THR A 873 12.38 -7.58 2.83
N CYS A 874 11.06 -7.57 2.72
CA CYS A 874 10.12 -7.51 3.86
C CYS A 874 10.23 -8.70 4.84
N ASN A 875 10.80 -9.84 4.44
CA ASN A 875 11.10 -10.96 5.33
C ASN A 875 12.32 -10.73 6.23
N LYS A 876 13.09 -9.68 5.97
CA LYS A 876 14.22 -9.26 6.80
C LYS A 876 13.83 -8.06 7.67
N VAL A 877 13.21 -7.04 7.05
CA VAL A 877 12.72 -5.82 7.72
C VAL A 877 11.37 -5.44 7.09
N CYS A 878 10.27 -5.65 7.78
CA CYS A 878 8.97 -5.13 7.36
C CYS A 878 8.75 -3.72 7.90
N GLU A 879 8.54 -3.58 9.20
CA GLU A 879 8.34 -2.32 9.94
C GLU A 879 7.29 -1.35 9.36
N ASN A 880 6.34 -1.83 8.55
CA ASN A 880 5.29 -0.97 8.01
C ASN A 880 4.52 -0.24 9.11
N CYS A 881 4.19 -0.94 10.21
CA CYS A 881 3.48 -0.35 11.34
C CYS A 881 4.30 0.69 12.13
N VAL A 882 5.63 0.59 12.08
CA VAL A 882 6.57 1.58 12.64
C VAL A 882 6.60 2.81 11.75
N ASP A 883 6.79 2.61 10.44
CA ASP A 883 6.89 3.70 9.46
C ASP A 883 5.65 4.60 9.46
N VAL A 884 4.46 3.98 9.40
CA VAL A 884 3.20 4.70 9.21
C VAL A 884 2.59 5.24 10.50
N CYS A 885 3.17 4.94 11.64
CA CYS A 885 2.67 5.44 12.93
C CYS A 885 3.01 6.93 13.08
N PRO A 886 2.03 7.85 13.02
CA PRO A 886 2.32 9.27 13.16
C PRO A 886 2.93 9.56 14.52
N ASN A 887 2.45 8.94 15.58
CA ASN A 887 2.87 9.17 16.96
C ASN A 887 4.12 8.39 17.38
N ARG A 888 4.69 7.58 16.47
CA ARG A 888 5.86 6.72 16.74
C ARG A 888 5.64 5.69 17.86
N ALA A 889 4.38 5.31 18.10
CA ALA A 889 4.00 4.38 19.16
C ALA A 889 4.35 2.90 18.88
N ASN A 890 4.60 2.51 17.62
CA ASN A 890 5.17 1.20 17.29
C ASN A 890 6.68 1.36 17.09
N ILE A 891 7.47 0.60 17.81
CA ILE A 891 8.92 0.75 17.87
C ILE A 891 9.59 -0.58 17.53
N SER A 892 10.54 -0.53 16.60
CA SER A 892 11.41 -1.66 16.28
C SER A 892 12.60 -1.68 17.21
N ILE A 893 12.79 -2.78 17.91
CA ILE A 893 13.89 -2.97 18.87
C ILE A 893 14.72 -4.19 18.52
N LYS A 894 16.03 -4.11 18.76
CA LYS A 894 16.94 -5.24 18.65
C LYS A 894 16.94 -6.00 19.97
N VAL A 895 16.65 -7.29 19.91
CA VAL A 895 16.62 -8.14 21.09
C VAL A 895 17.82 -9.12 21.04
N PRO A 896 18.70 -9.11 22.03
CA PRO A 896 19.85 -10.02 22.07
C PRO A 896 19.43 -11.48 21.94
N GLY A 897 20.07 -12.22 21.02
CA GLY A 897 19.79 -13.63 20.76
C GLY A 897 18.55 -13.91 19.91
N MET A 898 17.92 -12.89 19.33
CA MET A 898 16.91 -13.02 18.27
C MET A 898 17.51 -12.67 16.91
N ALA A 899 17.09 -13.39 15.87
CA ALA A 899 17.62 -13.22 14.52
C ALA A 899 17.10 -11.94 13.86
N MET A 900 15.89 -11.48 14.24
CA MET A 900 15.23 -10.29 13.70
C MET A 900 14.94 -9.29 14.80
N ASN A 901 14.84 -8.01 14.42
CA ASN A 901 14.27 -7.01 15.32
C ASN A 901 12.86 -7.41 15.74
N GLN A 902 12.42 -6.89 16.86
CA GLN A 902 11.06 -7.12 17.35
C GLN A 902 10.30 -5.78 17.37
N VAL A 903 8.99 -5.83 17.15
CA VAL A 903 8.15 -4.64 17.24
C VAL A 903 7.38 -4.68 18.54
N ILE A 904 7.54 -3.63 19.36
CA ILE A 904 6.70 -3.37 20.54
C ILE A 904 5.73 -2.23 20.27
N HIS A 905 4.61 -2.24 20.95
CA HIS A 905 3.69 -1.13 20.99
C HIS A 905 3.85 -0.36 22.30
N VAL A 906 3.85 0.97 22.24
CA VAL A 906 3.95 1.85 23.43
C VAL A 906 2.61 2.54 23.62
N ASP A 907 1.86 2.12 24.64
CA ASP A 907 0.47 2.51 24.86
C ASP A 907 0.30 4.03 25.03
N TYR A 908 1.10 4.65 25.88
CA TYR A 908 0.97 6.06 26.22
C TYR A 908 1.26 7.05 25.06
N MET A 909 1.78 6.57 23.95
CA MET A 909 2.01 7.37 22.73
C MET A 909 0.90 7.19 21.69
N CYS A 910 0.02 6.21 21.87
CA CYS A 910 -0.97 5.81 20.89
C CYS A 910 -2.32 6.50 21.14
N ASN A 911 -2.96 6.97 20.06
CA ASN A 911 -4.35 7.43 20.08
C ASN A 911 -5.30 6.48 19.32
N GLU A 912 -4.91 5.26 19.09
CA GLU A 912 -5.69 4.23 18.38
C GLU A 912 -6.21 4.68 16.99
N CYS A 913 -5.52 5.56 16.29
CA CYS A 913 -5.96 6.08 14.98
C CYS A 913 -6.18 5.00 13.92
N GLY A 914 -5.59 3.81 14.09
CA GLY A 914 -5.78 2.65 13.21
C GLY A 914 -4.89 2.64 11.97
N ASN A 915 -4.07 3.66 11.71
CA ASN A 915 -3.26 3.72 10.49
C ASN A 915 -2.31 2.51 10.32
N CYS A 916 -1.68 2.05 11.39
CA CYS A 916 -0.82 0.87 11.37
C CYS A 916 -1.56 -0.42 10.98
N LYS A 917 -2.87 -0.52 11.28
CA LYS A 917 -3.71 -1.63 10.83
C LYS A 917 -3.80 -1.66 9.30
N SER A 918 -3.96 -0.52 8.64
CA SER A 918 -4.11 -0.44 7.18
C SER A 918 -2.92 -1.04 6.45
N PHE A 919 -1.71 -0.81 6.95
CA PHE A 919 -0.46 -1.22 6.29
C PHE A 919 0.16 -2.52 6.83
N CYS A 920 -0.39 -3.09 7.89
CA CYS A 920 0.06 -4.39 8.38
C CYS A 920 -0.30 -5.49 7.36
N PRO A 921 0.65 -6.33 6.92
CA PRO A 921 0.35 -7.43 6.00
C PRO A 921 -0.47 -8.57 6.64
N TYR A 922 -0.60 -8.60 7.95
CA TYR A 922 -1.47 -9.52 8.68
C TYR A 922 -2.90 -8.98 8.79
N ALA A 923 -3.87 -9.87 9.01
CA ALA A 923 -5.27 -9.52 9.28
C ALA A 923 -5.49 -9.03 10.72
N SER A 924 -4.60 -8.16 11.20
CA SER A 924 -4.51 -7.71 12.58
C SER A 924 -4.26 -6.22 12.69
N ALA A 925 -4.39 -5.69 13.90
CA ALA A 925 -4.14 -4.31 14.25
C ALA A 925 -2.93 -4.22 15.21
N PRO A 926 -1.73 -3.84 14.73
CA PRO A 926 -0.51 -3.82 15.56
C PRO A 926 -0.65 -3.04 16.87
N TYR A 927 -1.42 -1.97 16.89
CA TYR A 927 -1.69 -1.19 18.09
C TYR A 927 -2.52 -1.92 19.16
N LYS A 928 -3.11 -3.08 18.82
CA LYS A 928 -3.85 -3.96 19.74
C LYS A 928 -3.16 -5.31 19.95
N ASP A 929 -2.53 -5.81 18.89
CA ASP A 929 -2.12 -7.21 18.82
C ASP A 929 -0.61 -7.39 19.03
N LYS A 930 0.19 -6.32 19.07
CA LYS A 930 1.62 -6.39 19.43
C LYS A 930 1.81 -6.28 20.93
N PHE A 931 2.89 -6.89 21.43
CA PHE A 931 3.22 -6.83 22.85
C PHE A 931 3.42 -5.37 23.28
N THR A 932 2.68 -4.96 24.28
CA THR A 932 2.50 -3.55 24.64
C THR A 932 3.30 -3.17 25.90
N LEU A 933 4.04 -2.07 25.82
CA LEU A 933 4.63 -1.42 27.00
C LEU A 933 3.63 -0.39 27.55
N PHE A 934 3.21 -0.58 28.79
CA PHE A 934 2.33 0.36 29.49
C PHE A 934 3.13 1.27 30.41
N ALA A 935 2.69 2.51 30.59
CA ALA A 935 3.33 3.45 31.51
C ALA A 935 3.17 3.03 32.99
N ASN A 936 2.01 2.47 33.33
CA ASN A 936 1.66 2.07 34.70
C ASN A 936 0.58 0.99 34.71
N GLU A 937 0.29 0.45 35.91
CA GLU A 937 -0.70 -0.61 36.09
C GLU A 937 -2.15 -0.18 35.77
N LYS A 938 -2.47 1.11 35.91
CA LYS A 938 -3.80 1.62 35.58
C LYS A 938 -4.03 1.60 34.07
N ASP A 939 -3.07 2.03 33.28
CA ASP A 939 -3.15 1.99 31.82
C ASP A 939 -3.24 0.55 31.32
N MET A 940 -2.48 -0.36 31.93
CA MET A 940 -2.60 -1.78 31.65
C MET A 940 -3.98 -2.33 31.99
N ALA A 941 -4.60 -1.89 33.10
CA ALA A 941 -5.93 -2.34 33.51
C ALA A 941 -7.04 -1.85 32.57
N ASP A 942 -6.87 -0.65 32.01
CA ASP A 942 -7.81 -0.06 31.06
C ASP A 942 -7.69 -0.66 29.62
N SER A 943 -6.58 -1.33 29.33
CA SER A 943 -6.32 -2.00 28.04
C SER A 943 -6.65 -3.49 28.09
N LYS A 944 -6.87 -4.11 26.92
CA LYS A 944 -6.98 -5.57 26.75
C LYS A 944 -5.73 -6.17 26.11
N ASN A 945 -4.77 -5.35 25.69
CA ASN A 945 -3.57 -5.81 25.00
C ASN A 945 -2.72 -6.69 25.91
N ASP A 946 -2.14 -7.73 25.36
CA ASP A 946 -1.03 -8.43 26.01
C ASP A 946 0.19 -7.51 26.07
N GLY A 947 0.87 -7.46 27.23
CA GLY A 947 1.95 -6.51 27.42
C GLY A 947 2.47 -6.50 28.84
N PHE A 948 3.25 -5.48 29.18
CA PHE A 948 3.90 -5.40 30.51
C PHE A 948 4.04 -3.98 31.01
N VAL A 949 4.15 -3.88 32.34
CA VAL A 949 4.53 -2.67 33.08
C VAL A 949 5.82 -2.99 33.81
N VAL A 950 6.82 -2.11 33.72
CA VAL A 950 8.06 -2.22 34.50
C VAL A 950 7.81 -1.65 35.91
N LEU A 951 7.90 -2.47 36.94
CA LEU A 951 7.71 -2.07 38.33
C LEU A 951 9.02 -1.59 38.95
N ASP A 952 10.11 -2.28 38.66
CA ASP A 952 11.46 -1.97 39.13
C ASP A 952 12.48 -2.29 38.05
N LYS A 953 13.17 -1.25 37.53
CA LYS A 953 14.19 -1.39 36.48
C LYS A 953 15.44 -2.13 36.96
N GLU A 954 15.88 -1.88 38.22
CA GLU A 954 17.12 -2.46 38.77
C GLU A 954 16.96 -3.95 38.98
N ASN A 955 15.82 -4.37 39.55
CA ASN A 955 15.49 -5.77 39.82
C ASN A 955 14.77 -6.46 38.64
N LYS A 956 14.51 -5.77 37.53
CA LYS A 956 13.79 -6.27 36.35
C LYS A 956 12.46 -6.94 36.67
N THR A 957 11.76 -6.39 37.67
CA THR A 957 10.42 -6.89 38.00
C THR A 957 9.35 -6.17 37.20
N CYS A 958 8.44 -6.94 36.67
CA CYS A 958 7.38 -6.47 35.79
C CYS A 958 6.04 -7.12 36.17
N LYS A 959 4.97 -6.43 35.89
CA LYS A 959 3.64 -7.04 35.79
C LYS A 959 3.34 -7.31 34.32
N VAL A 960 3.02 -8.56 33.98
CA VAL A 960 2.86 -9.00 32.59
C VAL A 960 1.45 -9.54 32.39
N ARG A 961 0.78 -9.11 31.32
CA ARG A 961 -0.40 -9.78 30.76
C ARG A 961 0.03 -10.60 29.57
N PHE A 962 -0.26 -11.88 29.61
CA PHE A 962 0.00 -12.81 28.50
C PHE A 962 -1.16 -13.79 28.35
N VAL A 963 -1.73 -13.87 27.16
CA VAL A 963 -2.96 -14.65 26.86
C VAL A 963 -4.07 -14.30 27.86
N GLY A 964 -4.21 -13.00 28.16
CA GLY A 964 -5.21 -12.46 29.09
C GLY A 964 -4.94 -12.74 30.58
N GLN A 965 -3.92 -13.49 30.96
CA GLN A 965 -3.55 -13.74 32.36
C GLN A 965 -2.52 -12.70 32.83
N ILE A 966 -2.74 -12.15 34.02
CA ILE A 966 -1.83 -11.17 34.64
C ILE A 966 -1.00 -11.87 35.71
N THR A 967 0.32 -11.74 35.64
CA THR A 967 1.28 -12.32 36.59
C THR A 967 2.40 -11.30 36.87
N ASP A 968 2.96 -11.36 38.05
CA ASP A 968 4.22 -10.71 38.34
C ASP A 968 5.37 -11.58 37.78
N CYS A 969 6.34 -10.97 37.17
CA CYS A 969 7.45 -11.60 36.46
C CYS A 969 8.75 -10.94 36.87
N LYS A 970 9.80 -11.75 37.05
CA LYS A 970 11.18 -11.30 37.09
C LYS A 970 11.87 -11.67 35.77
N ALA A 971 12.03 -10.71 34.88
CA ALA A 971 12.38 -10.97 33.50
C ALA A 971 13.76 -11.64 33.29
N ASP A 972 14.72 -11.44 34.19
CA ASP A 972 16.04 -12.06 34.16
C ASP A 972 16.14 -13.39 34.94
N ASP A 973 15.05 -13.84 35.58
CA ASP A 973 15.05 -15.13 36.29
C ASP A 973 14.75 -16.28 35.31
N PRO A 974 15.67 -17.24 35.13
CA PRO A 974 15.42 -18.43 34.32
C PRO A 974 14.29 -19.30 34.83
N ALA A 975 14.00 -19.24 36.15
CA ALA A 975 12.93 -20.03 36.77
C ALA A 975 11.54 -19.43 36.57
N ASP A 976 11.43 -18.16 36.11
CA ASP A 976 10.17 -17.56 35.81
C ASP A 976 9.48 -18.27 34.64
N LYS A 977 8.15 -18.44 34.73
CA LYS A 977 7.36 -19.23 33.76
C LYS A 977 6.98 -18.50 32.50
N LEU A 978 7.27 -17.20 32.38
CA LEU A 978 7.00 -16.43 31.16
C LEU A 978 7.82 -17.02 30.02
N TYR A 979 7.24 -16.98 28.81
CA TYR A 979 7.90 -17.42 27.59
C TYR A 979 9.25 -16.70 27.37
N ASP A 980 10.31 -17.47 27.12
CA ASP A 980 11.69 -16.95 27.07
C ASP A 980 11.89 -15.80 26.08
N GLY A 981 11.19 -15.84 24.94
CA GLY A 981 11.24 -14.75 23.95
C GLY A 981 10.72 -13.43 24.51
N LEU A 982 9.63 -13.46 25.28
CA LEU A 982 9.08 -12.27 25.95
C LEU A 982 9.97 -11.79 27.08
N LYS A 983 10.58 -12.70 27.87
CA LYS A 983 11.58 -12.33 28.88
C LYS A 983 12.77 -11.58 28.28
N LYS A 984 13.31 -12.10 27.16
CA LYS A 984 14.40 -11.43 26.42
C LYS A 984 13.99 -10.06 25.91
N LEU A 985 12.77 -9.94 25.36
CA LEU A 985 12.25 -8.66 24.88
C LEU A 985 12.10 -7.65 26.02
N ILE A 986 11.53 -8.05 27.17
CA ILE A 986 11.39 -7.19 28.36
C ILE A 986 12.77 -6.76 28.87
N CYS A 987 13.74 -7.68 28.99
CA CYS A 987 15.09 -7.36 29.38
C CYS A 987 15.74 -6.35 28.43
N ALA A 988 15.59 -6.55 27.10
CA ALA A 988 16.12 -5.59 26.10
C ALA A 988 15.51 -4.20 26.27
N VAL A 989 14.19 -4.11 26.52
CA VAL A 989 13.53 -2.82 26.78
C VAL A 989 14.09 -2.14 28.03
N ILE A 990 14.34 -2.88 29.09
CA ILE A 990 14.86 -2.30 30.33
C ILE A 990 16.33 -1.86 30.17
N ASP A 991 17.15 -2.71 29.56
CA ASP A 991 18.61 -2.52 29.50
C ASP A 991 19.03 -1.52 28.39
N ASP A 992 18.45 -1.67 27.19
CA ASP A 992 18.92 -0.96 26.00
C ASP A 992 17.99 0.19 25.56
N TYR A 993 16.69 0.08 25.95
CA TYR A 993 15.65 1.05 25.56
C TYR A 993 14.93 1.66 26.77
N GLY A 994 15.66 1.79 27.90
CA GLY A 994 15.13 2.30 29.17
C GLY A 994 14.49 3.70 29.11
N TYR A 995 14.78 4.46 28.04
CA TYR A 995 14.13 5.74 27.73
C TYR A 995 12.65 5.63 27.31
N LEU A 996 12.19 4.41 26.94
CA LEU A 996 10.78 4.13 26.66
C LEU A 996 9.95 3.97 27.93
N ILE A 997 10.58 3.76 29.10
CA ILE A 997 9.89 3.50 30.34
C ILE A 997 9.67 4.85 31.04
N THR A 998 8.42 5.28 31.16
CA THR A 998 8.04 6.47 31.90
C THR A 998 8.30 6.27 33.41
N LYS A 999 8.66 7.37 34.10
CA LYS A 999 8.89 7.35 35.55
C LYS A 999 7.57 7.46 36.29
#